data_de0c70603262d59cd47ba061fc371dbd
#
_entry.id   de0c70603262d59cd47ba061fc371dbd
#
_cell.length_a   1.000
_cell.length_b   1.000
_cell.length_c   1.000
_cell.angle_alpha   90.00
_cell.angle_beta   90.00
_cell.angle_gamma   90.00
#
_symmetry.space_group_name_H-M   'P 1'
#
loop_
_entity.id
_entity.type
_entity.pdbx_description
1 polymer ?
#
loop_
_entity_poly.entity_id
_entity_poly.type
_entity_poly.pdbx_seq_one_letter_code
_entity_poly.pdbx_strand_id
1 'polypeptide(L)'
;MTDTDQQITPADATIVSTGTGTKGPEERELPESLSNDMSLCLRILRDVLGEYDPQLLATFDTVRNYAVKASAEHFAGATADPHPDEDGLAKAVATIDAMNLHDAQLLARAFATYFHLANLSEENYRVSVLHQRENQVEDDEAVDPVNELTTAYHQLLTEMGPAKAKALLEKLEFHPVFTAHPTEARRKAVEGKIRRIAELLEENKRLGGSDKKENVRRLYNEIDALFRTSPIALKKPTPVEEADTILDIFDNTLFTTIPKVYHRFNDWLLGDKAGLEQPQCPTFFHPGSWIGSDRDGNPNVTAKVSRQVARKFSDHVIGALEEATRTVGRNLTMESETTPASAELKSLWSHQKEMSERLTDKAALISTKELHRAVMLVMADRLRYTIERDADLMYHSCDDFIADLQVVQRSLAEAGAKRSAYGPLQDLIWQAQTFGFHMVEMEFRQHSVVHARALEDIREHGLHGERGELQPMTHEVLDTFRALGAIQKRNGIKAARRYIISFTKSAQNVRDVYELNRLAFSHPEDVPVIDVIPLFEQLEDLQNCVNVLEEIVKIPEVQARLKATGNKMEVMLGYSDSSKDAGPTTATLALHSAESRIVAWAAKHDIDLTLFHGRGGAVGRGGGPANRAVLAQPKGSVNCRFKLTEQGEVIFARYGNPVLAIRHLESVAAATLLQSAPSVEKTNTEMTEKYAQMTEVLDNASHERFLDLLNTPDFAPWFSIVTPLTEVGLLPIGSRPAKRGLGAKSLDDLRTIPWVFSWAQARINLAAWYGLGSACEKFGDLDTLREAYEEWPLFSTFIDNIEMSLAKTDERIAKMYLALGDDENLSKKVLDEMKLTTKWVLKIVNDEWPLQHRHVLGQAIRIRSPYVDALSVTQVLALRSLRKKVDKEELSKSQQAGFIYLILCTVSGVAAGLQNTG
;
A
#
# COMPACT_ATOMS: atom_id res chain seq x y z
N MET A 1 50.64 -13.61 -4.00
CA MET A 1 51.05 -12.29 -4.52
C MET A 1 51.10 -12.43 -6.02
N THR A 2 50.01 -12.33 -6.69
CA THR A 2 49.88 -12.02 -8.12
C THR A 2 48.53 -11.33 -8.23
N ASP A 3 48.62 -10.06 -8.56
CA ASP A 3 47.53 -9.21 -8.97
C ASP A 3 46.78 -9.85 -10.14
N THR A 4 45.55 -10.22 -9.95
CA THR A 4 44.58 -10.39 -11.00
C THR A 4 43.38 -9.53 -10.66
N ASP A 5 43.57 -8.20 -10.80
CA ASP A 5 42.49 -7.29 -11.10
C ASP A 5 41.92 -7.69 -12.48
N GLN A 6 41.07 -8.71 -12.53
CA GLN A 6 40.20 -8.88 -13.67
C GLN A 6 39.14 -7.77 -13.52
N GLN A 7 39.40 -6.68 -14.23
CA GLN A 7 38.36 -5.72 -14.57
C GLN A 7 37.19 -6.50 -15.16
N ILE A 8 36.08 -6.58 -14.44
CA ILE A 8 34.80 -6.99 -14.98
C ILE A 8 34.47 -5.97 -16.04
N THR A 9 34.60 -6.37 -17.30
CA THR A 9 34.22 -5.51 -18.41
C THR A 9 32.73 -5.18 -18.35
N PRO A 10 32.29 -4.04 -18.91
CA PRO A 10 30.87 -3.66 -18.97
C PRO A 10 29.95 -4.72 -19.59
N ALA A 11 30.49 -5.73 -20.26
CA ALA A 11 29.77 -6.86 -20.83
C ALA A 11 29.02 -7.72 -19.80
N ASP A 12 29.45 -7.78 -18.53
CA ASP A 12 28.75 -8.55 -17.47
C ASP A 12 27.56 -7.76 -16.87
N ALA A 13 27.52 -6.45 -17.07
CA ALA A 13 26.41 -5.59 -16.73
C ALA A 13 25.46 -5.33 -17.92
N THR A 14 25.93 -5.63 -19.16
CA THR A 14 25.17 -5.47 -20.39
C THR A 14 24.25 -6.67 -20.59
N ILE A 15 23.07 -6.58 -20.04
CA ILE A 15 22.03 -7.60 -20.21
C ILE A 15 21.39 -7.54 -21.62
N VAL A 16 21.74 -6.58 -22.46
CA VAL A 16 21.26 -6.49 -23.83
C VAL A 16 22.34 -5.85 -24.70
N SER A 17 22.99 -6.60 -25.57
CA SER A 17 23.17 -6.39 -26.98
C SER A 17 24.26 -7.29 -27.56
N THR A 18 23.85 -8.40 -28.13
CA THR A 18 24.55 -9.00 -29.27
C THR A 18 23.50 -9.40 -30.32
N GLY A 19 22.95 -8.42 -30.97
CA GLY A 19 22.12 -8.57 -32.16
C GLY A 19 22.64 -7.62 -33.25
N THR A 20 23.40 -8.14 -34.18
CA THR A 20 23.77 -7.44 -35.40
C THR A 20 22.53 -7.21 -36.28
N GLY A 21 22.13 -5.96 -36.43
CA GLY A 21 21.22 -5.60 -37.53
C GLY A 21 20.14 -4.59 -37.17
N THR A 22 20.26 -3.41 -37.76
CA THR A 22 19.34 -2.25 -37.76
C THR A 22 19.29 -1.44 -36.48
N LYS A 23 19.85 -0.23 -36.54
CA LYS A 23 19.80 0.80 -35.49
C LYS A 23 18.36 1.15 -35.20
N GLY A 24 17.87 0.59 -34.10
CA GLY A 24 16.75 1.14 -33.36
C GLY A 24 17.16 2.36 -32.54
N PRO A 25 16.23 3.18 -32.02
CA PRO A 25 16.55 4.36 -31.25
C PRO A 25 17.45 3.95 -30.08
N GLU A 26 18.48 4.75 -29.81
CA GLU A 26 19.56 4.52 -28.85
C GLU A 26 19.06 3.82 -27.55
N GLU A 27 19.49 2.58 -27.34
CA GLU A 27 19.37 1.89 -26.06
C GLU A 27 20.15 2.74 -25.04
N ARG A 28 19.42 3.51 -24.22
CA ARG A 28 20.03 4.21 -23.08
C ARG A 28 20.48 3.14 -22.09
N GLU A 29 21.78 3.06 -21.89
CA GLU A 29 22.38 2.23 -20.84
C GLU A 29 21.75 2.55 -19.48
N LEU A 30 21.73 1.54 -18.57
CA LEU A 30 21.31 1.76 -17.20
C LEU A 30 22.12 2.91 -16.58
N PRO A 31 21.49 3.76 -15.74
CA PRO A 31 22.24 4.77 -15.01
C PRO A 31 23.42 4.15 -14.25
N GLU A 32 24.58 4.75 -14.34
CA GLU A 32 25.83 4.18 -13.84
C GLU A 32 25.76 3.78 -12.35
N SER A 33 25.11 4.57 -11.50
CA SER A 33 24.96 4.25 -10.07
C SER A 33 24.11 3.01 -9.84
N LEU A 34 23.03 2.81 -10.60
CA LEU A 34 22.19 1.61 -10.53
C LEU A 34 22.95 0.38 -11.02
N SER A 35 23.66 0.51 -12.16
CA SER A 35 24.46 -0.55 -12.73
C SER A 35 25.57 -1.00 -11.77
N ASN A 36 26.24 -0.08 -11.09
CA ASN A 36 27.29 -0.37 -10.14
C ASN A 36 26.77 -1.12 -8.89
N ASP A 37 25.67 -0.67 -8.29
CA ASP A 37 25.06 -1.33 -7.13
C ASP A 37 24.57 -2.74 -7.49
N MET A 38 23.90 -2.90 -8.65
CA MET A 38 23.44 -4.20 -9.13
C MET A 38 24.59 -5.16 -9.42
N SER A 39 25.64 -4.69 -10.10
CA SER A 39 26.83 -5.49 -10.43
C SER A 39 27.57 -5.95 -9.16
N LEU A 40 27.70 -5.07 -8.16
CA LEU A 40 28.29 -5.42 -6.88
C LEU A 40 27.48 -6.51 -6.18
N CYS A 41 26.17 -6.34 -6.07
CA CYS A 41 25.26 -7.29 -5.44
C CYS A 41 25.26 -8.65 -6.16
N LEU A 42 25.20 -8.66 -7.49
CA LEU A 42 25.22 -9.90 -8.29
C LEU A 42 26.56 -10.63 -8.15
N ARG A 43 27.67 -9.91 -8.17
CA ARG A 43 29.00 -10.49 -7.95
C ARG A 43 29.07 -11.17 -6.58
N ILE A 44 28.69 -10.46 -5.52
CA ILE A 44 28.70 -11.05 -4.15
C ILE A 44 27.79 -12.28 -4.08
N LEU A 45 26.58 -12.21 -4.67
CA LEU A 45 25.68 -13.36 -4.69
C LEU A 45 26.30 -14.57 -5.41
N ARG A 46 26.95 -14.36 -6.57
CA ARG A 46 27.63 -15.44 -7.31
C ARG A 46 28.78 -16.04 -6.52
N ASP A 47 29.57 -15.22 -5.83
CA ASP A 47 30.64 -15.69 -4.95
C ASP A 47 30.07 -16.55 -3.82
N VAL A 48 29.00 -16.09 -3.16
CA VAL A 48 28.28 -16.82 -2.12
C VAL A 48 27.72 -18.15 -2.62
N LEU A 49 27.11 -18.17 -3.83
CA LEU A 49 26.62 -19.40 -4.45
C LEU A 49 27.74 -20.39 -4.76
N GLY A 50 28.88 -19.90 -5.27
CA GLY A 50 30.06 -20.71 -5.60
C GLY A 50 30.74 -21.27 -4.35
N GLU A 51 30.80 -20.50 -3.25
CA GLU A 51 31.28 -20.98 -1.94
C GLU A 51 30.34 -22.02 -1.32
N TYR A 52 29.02 -21.86 -1.53
CA TYR A 52 28.02 -22.80 -1.02
C TYR A 52 28.05 -24.13 -1.80
N ASP A 53 27.96 -24.07 -3.13
CA ASP A 53 28.01 -25.19 -4.06
C ASP A 53 28.36 -24.72 -5.48
N PRO A 54 29.57 -25.07 -5.99
CA PRO A 54 29.98 -24.69 -7.36
C PRO A 54 29.02 -25.19 -8.46
N GLN A 55 28.33 -26.32 -8.25
CA GLN A 55 27.36 -26.84 -9.21
C GLN A 55 26.09 -25.99 -9.24
N LEU A 56 25.64 -25.49 -8.08
CA LEU A 56 24.53 -24.55 -7.98
C LEU A 56 24.85 -23.26 -8.75
N LEU A 57 26.06 -22.69 -8.59
CA LEU A 57 26.48 -21.51 -9.33
C LEU A 57 26.46 -21.77 -10.85
N ALA A 58 27.04 -22.89 -11.30
CA ALA A 58 27.05 -23.25 -12.72
C ALA A 58 25.62 -23.38 -13.29
N THR A 59 24.71 -23.96 -12.53
CA THR A 59 23.31 -24.12 -12.92
C THR A 59 22.58 -22.78 -12.92
N PHE A 60 22.80 -21.95 -11.90
CA PHE A 60 22.24 -20.59 -11.84
C PHE A 60 22.66 -19.75 -13.07
N ASP A 61 23.96 -19.73 -13.40
CA ASP A 61 24.47 -19.02 -14.56
C ASP A 61 23.92 -19.57 -15.88
N THR A 62 23.80 -20.89 -16.02
CA THR A 62 23.25 -21.55 -17.21
C THR A 62 21.79 -21.17 -17.43
N VAL A 63 20.95 -21.35 -16.41
CA VAL A 63 19.51 -21.02 -16.50
C VAL A 63 19.32 -19.52 -16.71
N ARG A 64 20.08 -18.68 -16.00
CA ARG A 64 20.11 -17.23 -16.21
C ARG A 64 20.41 -16.86 -17.67
N ASN A 65 21.45 -17.40 -18.24
CA ASN A 65 21.85 -17.08 -19.61
C ASN A 65 20.80 -17.52 -20.64
N TYR A 66 20.16 -18.67 -20.45
CA TYR A 66 19.04 -19.09 -21.30
C TYR A 66 17.82 -18.18 -21.14
N ALA A 67 17.49 -17.77 -19.93
CA ALA A 67 16.37 -16.86 -19.67
C ALA A 67 16.64 -15.44 -20.22
N VAL A 68 17.89 -14.94 -20.12
CA VAL A 68 18.29 -13.66 -20.76
C VAL A 68 18.14 -13.73 -22.28
N LYS A 69 18.60 -14.82 -22.91
CA LYS A 69 18.41 -15.04 -24.35
C LYS A 69 16.94 -15.06 -24.71
N ALA A 70 16.12 -15.84 -24.01
CA ALA A 70 14.69 -15.94 -24.23
C ALA A 70 13.96 -14.59 -24.09
N SER A 71 14.35 -13.78 -23.09
CA SER A 71 13.78 -12.44 -22.87
C SER A 71 14.17 -11.48 -24.01
N ALA A 72 15.42 -11.51 -24.47
CA ALA A 72 15.86 -10.71 -25.61
C ALA A 72 15.08 -11.06 -26.89
N GLU A 73 14.85 -12.34 -27.14
CA GLU A 73 14.04 -12.83 -28.28
C GLU A 73 12.59 -12.34 -28.19
N HIS A 74 12.01 -12.34 -27.00
CA HIS A 74 10.65 -11.86 -26.75
C HIS A 74 10.50 -10.36 -27.05
N PHE A 75 11.42 -9.53 -26.56
CA PHE A 75 11.36 -8.08 -26.75
C PHE A 75 11.84 -7.63 -28.15
N ALA A 76 12.56 -8.46 -28.89
CA ALA A 76 12.92 -8.19 -30.27
C ALA A 76 11.76 -8.39 -31.26
N GLY A 77 10.60 -8.82 -30.82
CA GLY A 77 9.43 -9.05 -31.68
C GLY A 77 9.63 -10.20 -32.68
N ALA A 78 10.39 -11.22 -32.31
CA ALA A 78 10.61 -12.41 -33.14
C ALA A 78 9.25 -13.09 -33.43
N THR A 79 8.74 -12.87 -34.62
CA THR A 79 7.47 -13.44 -35.13
C THR A 79 7.63 -14.86 -35.70
N ALA A 80 8.84 -15.39 -35.74
CA ALA A 80 9.14 -16.74 -36.20
C ALA A 80 9.37 -17.65 -34.99
N ASP A 81 8.69 -18.80 -34.96
CA ASP A 81 9.00 -19.87 -33.97
C ASP A 81 10.50 -20.23 -34.16
N PRO A 82 11.36 -19.95 -33.16
CA PRO A 82 12.75 -20.29 -33.26
C PRO A 82 12.91 -21.81 -33.38
N HIS A 83 13.97 -22.24 -34.09
CA HIS A 83 14.29 -23.68 -34.13
C HIS A 83 14.45 -24.16 -32.67
N PRO A 84 13.88 -25.33 -32.26
CA PRO A 84 13.94 -25.82 -30.87
C PRO A 84 15.35 -25.77 -30.25
N ASP A 85 16.38 -25.93 -31.07
CA ASP A 85 17.78 -25.89 -30.63
C ASP A 85 18.31 -24.47 -30.38
N GLU A 86 17.58 -23.45 -30.81
CA GLU A 86 17.95 -22.03 -30.63
C GLU A 86 17.11 -21.33 -29.58
N ASP A 87 15.95 -21.90 -29.19
CA ASP A 87 15.04 -21.34 -28.21
C ASP A 87 15.64 -21.34 -26.81
N GLY A 88 15.93 -20.15 -26.28
CA GLY A 88 16.45 -19.98 -24.90
C GLY A 88 15.47 -20.48 -23.84
N LEU A 89 14.16 -20.30 -24.04
CA LEU A 89 13.14 -20.76 -23.09
C LEU A 89 13.07 -22.29 -23.05
N ALA A 90 13.09 -22.96 -24.20
CA ALA A 90 13.09 -24.42 -24.28
C ALA A 90 14.31 -25.03 -23.58
N LYS A 91 15.47 -24.41 -23.72
CA LYS A 91 16.71 -24.86 -23.01
C LYS A 91 16.61 -24.65 -21.49
N ALA A 92 16.06 -23.51 -21.05
CA ALA A 92 15.82 -23.29 -19.63
C ALA A 92 14.84 -24.33 -19.06
N VAL A 93 13.73 -24.61 -19.76
CA VAL A 93 12.74 -25.65 -19.41
C VAL A 93 13.43 -27.00 -19.28
N ALA A 94 14.18 -27.44 -20.28
CA ALA A 94 14.86 -28.74 -20.28
C ALA A 94 15.89 -28.87 -19.13
N THR A 95 16.63 -27.79 -18.84
CA THR A 95 17.60 -27.76 -17.74
C THR A 95 16.91 -27.90 -16.38
N ILE A 96 15.82 -27.13 -16.16
CA ILE A 96 15.09 -27.13 -14.87
C ILE A 96 14.33 -28.46 -14.68
N ASP A 97 13.72 -29.01 -15.76
CA ASP A 97 12.94 -30.25 -15.71
C ASP A 97 13.83 -31.48 -15.37
N ALA A 98 15.12 -31.41 -15.72
CA ALA A 98 16.11 -32.45 -15.40
C ALA A 98 16.62 -32.38 -13.95
N MET A 99 16.33 -31.33 -13.21
CA MET A 99 16.83 -31.14 -11.83
C MET A 99 16.06 -31.99 -10.84
N ASN A 100 16.76 -32.45 -9.78
CA ASN A 100 16.07 -33.00 -8.62
C ASN A 100 15.41 -31.89 -7.81
N LEU A 101 14.47 -32.24 -6.95
CA LEU A 101 13.65 -31.31 -6.16
C LEU A 101 14.48 -30.40 -5.23
N HIS A 102 15.56 -30.92 -4.65
CA HIS A 102 16.42 -30.15 -3.75
C HIS A 102 17.17 -29.03 -4.50
N ASP A 103 17.77 -29.37 -5.63
CA ASP A 103 18.52 -28.41 -6.45
C ASP A 103 17.58 -27.35 -7.03
N ALA A 104 16.37 -27.74 -7.45
CA ALA A 104 15.34 -26.79 -7.89
C ALA A 104 14.93 -25.80 -6.78
N GLN A 105 14.85 -26.26 -5.51
CA GLN A 105 14.58 -25.39 -4.35
C GLN A 105 15.72 -24.41 -4.09
N LEU A 106 16.98 -24.85 -4.21
CA LEU A 106 18.14 -23.98 -4.05
C LEU A 106 18.22 -22.95 -5.19
N LEU A 107 17.97 -23.38 -6.42
CA LEU A 107 17.92 -22.49 -7.58
C LEU A 107 16.83 -21.41 -7.41
N ALA A 108 15.62 -21.79 -7.02
CA ALA A 108 14.53 -20.86 -6.75
C ALA A 108 14.89 -19.84 -5.66
N ARG A 109 15.58 -20.29 -4.59
CA ARG A 109 16.07 -19.40 -3.53
C ARG A 109 17.13 -18.42 -4.05
N ALA A 110 18.05 -18.86 -4.90
CA ALA A 110 19.07 -18.01 -5.49
C ALA A 110 18.45 -16.89 -6.33
N PHE A 111 17.47 -17.20 -7.16
CA PHE A 111 16.74 -16.20 -7.95
C PHE A 111 15.88 -15.27 -7.07
N ALA A 112 15.24 -15.78 -6.02
CA ALA A 112 14.50 -14.94 -5.07
C ALA A 112 15.43 -13.96 -4.32
N THR A 113 16.64 -14.41 -3.92
CA THR A 113 17.66 -13.55 -3.31
C THR A 113 18.11 -12.46 -4.29
N TYR A 114 18.35 -12.81 -5.54
CA TYR A 114 18.67 -11.82 -6.59
C TYR A 114 17.59 -10.72 -6.67
N PHE A 115 16.30 -11.06 -6.64
CA PHE A 115 15.24 -10.05 -6.71
C PHE A 115 15.25 -9.09 -5.53
N HIS A 116 15.54 -9.60 -4.33
CA HIS A 116 15.68 -8.72 -3.16
C HIS A 116 16.79 -7.69 -3.38
N LEU A 117 17.93 -8.13 -3.92
CA LEU A 117 19.08 -7.27 -4.18
C LEU A 117 18.82 -6.29 -5.34
N ALA A 118 18.19 -6.74 -6.43
CA ALA A 118 17.85 -5.90 -7.56
C ALA A 118 16.84 -4.81 -7.20
N ASN A 119 15.76 -5.17 -6.48
CA ASN A 119 14.76 -4.22 -6.01
C ASN A 119 15.38 -3.17 -5.07
N LEU A 120 16.29 -3.59 -4.21
CA LEU A 120 17.02 -2.72 -3.30
C LEU A 120 17.92 -1.73 -4.05
N SER A 121 18.68 -2.20 -5.06
CA SER A 121 19.52 -1.35 -5.88
C SER A 121 18.71 -0.31 -6.64
N GLU A 122 17.52 -0.69 -7.13
CA GLU A 122 16.57 0.22 -7.78
C GLU A 122 16.01 1.27 -6.79
N GLU A 123 15.68 0.85 -5.58
CA GLU A 123 15.22 1.75 -4.52
C GLU A 123 16.31 2.77 -4.15
N ASN A 124 17.54 2.32 -3.93
CA ASN A 124 18.68 3.20 -3.65
C ASN A 124 18.94 4.19 -4.80
N TYR A 125 18.79 3.74 -6.04
CA TYR A 125 18.89 4.62 -7.18
C TYR A 125 17.83 5.71 -7.18
N ARG A 126 16.57 5.36 -6.93
CA ARG A 126 15.47 6.33 -6.81
C ARG A 126 15.76 7.36 -5.71
N VAL A 127 16.23 6.93 -4.55
CA VAL A 127 16.64 7.82 -3.45
C VAL A 127 17.76 8.78 -3.91
N SER A 128 18.77 8.26 -4.60
CA SER A 128 19.87 9.08 -5.12
C SER A 128 19.40 10.14 -6.13
N VAL A 129 18.46 9.78 -7.01
CA VAL A 129 17.87 10.72 -7.97
C VAL A 129 17.06 11.81 -7.28
N LEU A 130 16.30 11.45 -6.23
CA LEU A 130 15.54 12.44 -5.46
C LEU A 130 16.46 13.42 -4.75
N HIS A 131 17.53 12.95 -4.09
CA HIS A 131 18.53 13.84 -3.48
C HIS A 131 19.23 14.75 -4.52
N GLN A 132 19.53 14.23 -5.71
CA GLN A 132 20.11 15.06 -6.76
C GLN A 132 19.15 16.17 -7.22
N ARG A 133 17.88 15.87 -7.37
CA ARG A 133 16.85 16.86 -7.71
C ARG A 133 16.68 17.90 -6.60
N GLU A 134 16.67 17.49 -5.33
CA GLU A 134 16.60 18.42 -4.19
C GLU A 134 17.78 19.40 -4.19
N ASN A 135 18.99 18.92 -4.52
CA ASN A 135 20.18 19.77 -4.62
C ASN A 135 20.21 20.67 -5.87
N GLN A 136 19.41 20.37 -6.90
CA GLN A 136 19.32 21.15 -8.13
C GLN A 136 18.21 22.22 -8.10
N VAL A 137 17.26 22.12 -7.17
CA VAL A 137 16.11 23.07 -7.06
C VAL A 137 16.53 24.51 -6.73
N GLU A 138 17.76 24.74 -6.28
CA GLU A 138 18.30 26.12 -6.13
C GLU A 138 18.53 26.83 -7.48
N ASP A 139 18.57 26.07 -8.61
CA ASP A 139 18.97 26.63 -9.92
C ASP A 139 17.92 26.51 -11.07
N ASP A 140 16.79 25.81 -10.88
CA ASP A 140 15.90 25.52 -12.03
C ASP A 140 14.41 25.74 -11.72
N GLU A 141 13.75 26.60 -12.54
CA GLU A 141 12.32 26.93 -12.40
C GLU A 141 11.36 25.81 -12.88
N ALA A 142 11.86 24.68 -13.35
CA ALA A 142 11.05 23.62 -13.98
C ALA A 142 10.72 22.50 -13.00
N VAL A 143 9.97 22.79 -11.96
CA VAL A 143 9.43 21.76 -11.05
C VAL A 143 8.08 21.26 -11.58
N ASP A 144 7.92 19.94 -11.69
CA ASP A 144 6.64 19.31 -12.06
C ASP A 144 5.57 19.64 -10.99
N PRO A 145 4.55 20.47 -11.32
CA PRO A 145 3.55 20.94 -10.35
C PRO A 145 2.78 19.79 -9.68
N VAL A 146 2.63 18.66 -10.37
CA VAL A 146 1.90 17.47 -9.84
C VAL A 146 2.66 16.79 -8.71
N ASN A 147 3.95 17.04 -8.60
CA ASN A 147 4.82 16.35 -7.66
C ASN A 147 5.24 17.15 -6.45
N GLU A 148 4.84 18.42 -6.33
CA GLU A 148 5.24 19.26 -5.21
C GLU A 148 4.09 20.07 -4.60
N LEU A 149 3.96 19.94 -3.28
CA LEU A 149 2.89 20.58 -2.53
C LEU A 149 2.97 22.11 -2.63
N THR A 150 4.18 22.66 -2.67
CA THR A 150 4.41 24.12 -2.84
C THR A 150 3.91 24.61 -4.18
N THR A 151 4.25 23.90 -5.25
CA THR A 151 3.83 24.29 -6.61
C THR A 151 2.32 24.12 -6.78
N ALA A 152 1.74 23.07 -6.22
CA ALA A 152 0.30 22.86 -6.20
C ALA A 152 -0.43 24.00 -5.51
N TYR A 153 0.05 24.42 -4.34
CA TYR A 153 -0.55 25.54 -3.61
C TYR A 153 -0.37 26.88 -4.34
N HIS A 154 0.79 27.10 -4.98
CA HIS A 154 1.02 28.28 -5.81
C HIS A 154 0.04 28.36 -7.00
N GLN A 155 -0.26 27.24 -7.64
CA GLN A 155 -1.29 27.17 -8.69
C GLN A 155 -2.66 27.57 -8.14
N LEU A 156 -3.07 27.08 -6.97
CA LEU A 156 -4.32 27.47 -6.32
C LEU A 156 -4.36 28.97 -5.99
N LEU A 157 -3.24 29.52 -5.48
CA LEU A 157 -3.12 30.98 -5.26
C LEU A 157 -3.36 31.79 -6.53
N THR A 158 -2.81 31.30 -7.65
CA THR A 158 -2.96 31.94 -8.97
C THR A 158 -4.39 31.86 -9.52
N GLU A 159 -5.01 30.68 -9.43
CA GLU A 159 -6.34 30.44 -10.03
C GLU A 159 -7.50 31.00 -9.22
N MET A 160 -7.39 31.00 -7.88
CA MET A 160 -8.55 31.36 -7.02
C MET A 160 -8.27 32.42 -5.96
N GLY A 161 -7.03 32.87 -5.84
CA GLY A 161 -6.60 33.89 -4.89
C GLY A 161 -6.35 33.41 -3.46
N PRO A 162 -5.66 34.21 -2.63
CA PRO A 162 -5.11 33.76 -1.34
C PRO A 162 -6.15 33.23 -0.34
N ALA A 163 -7.31 33.92 -0.25
CA ALA A 163 -8.32 33.56 0.75
C ALA A 163 -8.93 32.16 0.50
N LYS A 164 -9.25 31.85 -0.77
CA LYS A 164 -9.82 30.57 -1.14
C LYS A 164 -8.76 29.45 -1.09
N ALA A 165 -7.55 29.72 -1.59
CA ALA A 165 -6.45 28.76 -1.53
C ALA A 165 -6.12 28.39 -0.07
N LYS A 166 -6.09 29.36 0.86
CA LYS A 166 -5.90 29.12 2.28
C LYS A 166 -7.03 28.27 2.88
N ALA A 167 -8.28 28.55 2.53
CA ALA A 167 -9.41 27.76 3.02
C ALA A 167 -9.38 26.30 2.52
N LEU A 168 -8.85 26.05 1.30
CA LEU A 168 -8.63 24.68 0.82
C LEU A 168 -7.45 24.02 1.54
N LEU A 169 -6.35 24.72 1.78
CA LEU A 169 -5.21 24.23 2.54
C LEU A 169 -5.62 23.79 3.95
N GLU A 170 -6.45 24.58 4.64
CA GLU A 170 -6.97 24.25 5.97
C GLU A 170 -7.85 22.98 6.00
N LYS A 171 -8.38 22.58 4.84
CA LYS A 171 -9.15 21.34 4.67
C LYS A 171 -8.33 20.13 4.21
N LEU A 172 -7.05 20.34 3.90
CA LEU A 172 -6.21 19.25 3.36
C LEU A 172 -6.12 18.11 4.37
N GLU A 173 -6.55 16.92 3.92
CA GLU A 173 -6.41 15.67 4.66
C GLU A 173 -5.96 14.55 3.71
N PHE A 174 -4.90 13.85 4.09
CA PHE A 174 -4.50 12.58 3.48
C PHE A 174 -4.62 11.48 4.50
N HIS A 175 -5.49 10.51 4.22
CA HIS A 175 -5.86 9.46 5.15
C HIS A 175 -5.53 8.06 4.59
N PRO A 176 -4.27 7.61 4.68
CA PRO A 176 -3.90 6.25 4.30
C PRO A 176 -4.37 5.26 5.37
N VAL A 177 -5.11 4.25 4.98
CA VAL A 177 -5.59 3.18 5.86
C VAL A 177 -4.75 1.93 5.61
N PHE A 178 -3.87 1.62 6.55
CA PHE A 178 -2.95 0.50 6.45
C PHE A 178 -3.68 -0.84 6.65
N THR A 179 -3.42 -1.78 5.75
CA THR A 179 -4.01 -3.11 5.80
C THR A 179 -2.94 -4.18 5.91
N ALA A 180 -3.26 -5.28 6.60
CA ALA A 180 -2.45 -6.49 6.53
C ALA A 180 -2.66 -7.13 5.16
N HIS A 181 -1.61 -7.20 4.37
CA HIS A 181 -1.72 -7.76 3.02
C HIS A 181 -1.02 -9.12 2.90
N PRO A 182 -1.69 -10.10 2.29
CA PRO A 182 -1.20 -11.46 2.26
C PRO A 182 -0.07 -11.73 1.25
N THR A 183 0.38 -10.79 0.45
CA THR A 183 1.33 -11.07 -0.64
C THR A 183 2.76 -10.62 -0.38
N GLU A 184 3.00 -9.77 0.63
CA GLU A 184 4.32 -9.22 0.95
C GLU A 184 4.83 -9.56 2.35
N ALA A 185 4.32 -10.62 2.97
CA ALA A 185 4.83 -11.03 4.28
C ALA A 185 6.26 -11.57 4.17
N ARG A 186 7.20 -10.65 3.94
CA ARG A 186 8.61 -10.92 4.18
C ARG A 186 8.78 -11.25 5.65
N ARG A 187 9.56 -12.27 5.94
CA ARG A 187 9.94 -12.52 7.32
C ARG A 187 10.71 -11.29 7.84
N LYS A 188 10.44 -10.86 9.06
CA LYS A 188 11.20 -9.76 9.71
C LYS A 188 12.71 -9.95 9.60
N ALA A 189 13.19 -11.21 9.66
CA ALA A 189 14.60 -11.53 9.46
C ALA A 189 15.11 -11.19 8.05
N VAL A 190 14.31 -11.40 7.00
CA VAL A 190 14.65 -11.04 5.61
C VAL A 190 14.61 -9.52 5.45
N GLU A 191 13.58 -8.87 5.96
CA GLU A 191 13.44 -7.40 5.92
C GLU A 191 14.58 -6.68 6.63
N GLY A 192 14.97 -7.12 7.84
CA GLY A 192 16.09 -6.57 8.58
C GLY A 192 17.42 -6.72 7.84
N LYS A 193 17.61 -7.80 7.07
CA LYS A 193 18.79 -7.98 6.23
C LYS A 193 18.79 -7.06 5.01
N ILE A 194 17.65 -6.94 4.33
CA ILE A 194 17.50 -6.04 3.19
C ILE A 194 17.80 -4.60 3.60
N ARG A 195 17.30 -4.16 4.76
CA ARG A 195 17.58 -2.82 5.29
C ARG A 195 19.06 -2.62 5.56
N ARG A 196 19.73 -3.58 6.21
CA ARG A 196 21.18 -3.49 6.46
C ARG A 196 21.99 -3.47 5.18
N ILE A 197 21.62 -4.25 4.17
CA ILE A 197 22.27 -4.22 2.86
C ILE A 197 22.06 -2.85 2.21
N ALA A 198 20.87 -2.23 2.32
CA ALA A 198 20.60 -0.87 1.83
C ALA A 198 21.54 0.16 2.46
N GLU A 199 21.64 0.14 3.79
CA GLU A 199 22.51 1.03 4.56
C GLU A 199 23.98 0.86 4.13
N LEU A 200 24.44 -0.38 4.01
CA LEU A 200 25.82 -0.69 3.60
C LEU A 200 26.11 -0.28 2.15
N LEU A 201 25.16 -0.41 1.23
CA LEU A 201 25.31 0.08 -0.15
C LEU A 201 25.41 1.60 -0.21
N GLU A 202 24.61 2.31 0.58
CA GLU A 202 24.69 3.77 0.64
C GLU A 202 25.98 4.24 1.31
N GLU A 203 26.41 3.59 2.40
CA GLU A 203 27.72 3.85 3.02
C GLU A 203 28.87 3.59 2.03
N ASN A 204 28.78 2.53 1.22
CA ASN A 204 29.83 2.14 0.27
C ASN A 204 30.15 3.22 -0.78
N LYS A 205 29.18 4.09 -1.10
CA LYS A 205 29.36 5.22 -2.03
C LYS A 205 30.26 6.31 -1.46
N ARG A 206 30.31 6.45 -0.12
CA ARG A 206 31.04 7.52 0.60
C ARG A 206 32.37 7.05 1.18
N LEU A 207 32.55 5.73 1.33
CA LEU A 207 33.74 5.15 1.97
C LEU A 207 34.88 4.94 0.98
N GLY A 208 36.13 4.98 1.51
CA GLY A 208 37.36 4.70 0.78
C GLY A 208 38.34 3.83 1.59
N GLY A 209 39.37 3.31 0.94
CA GLY A 209 40.48 2.60 1.61
C GLY A 209 40.05 1.37 2.41
N SER A 210 40.49 1.30 3.68
CA SER A 210 40.22 0.17 4.59
C SER A 210 38.75 0.09 4.97
N ASP A 211 38.09 1.21 5.16
CA ASP A 211 36.70 1.27 5.60
C ASP A 211 35.78 0.73 4.51
N LYS A 212 36.05 1.02 3.24
CA LYS A 212 35.36 0.43 2.09
C LYS A 212 35.51 -1.09 2.04
N LYS A 213 36.74 -1.60 2.31
CA LYS A 213 36.98 -3.04 2.35
C LYS A 213 36.22 -3.73 3.49
N GLU A 214 36.11 -3.08 4.64
CA GLU A 214 35.33 -3.57 5.78
C GLU A 214 33.84 -3.56 5.46
N ASN A 215 33.32 -2.50 4.86
CA ASN A 215 31.93 -2.39 4.42
C ASN A 215 31.56 -3.50 3.43
N VAL A 216 32.41 -3.76 2.43
CA VAL A 216 32.21 -4.87 1.47
C VAL A 216 32.22 -6.23 2.20
N ARG A 217 33.05 -6.48 3.19
CA ARG A 217 32.98 -7.71 4.00
C ARG A 217 31.65 -7.87 4.72
N ARG A 218 31.10 -6.78 5.24
CA ARG A 218 29.75 -6.78 5.84
C ARG A 218 28.67 -7.07 4.82
N LEU A 219 28.78 -6.54 3.59
CA LEU A 219 27.86 -6.87 2.49
C LEU A 219 27.89 -8.38 2.17
N TYR A 220 29.08 -8.99 2.07
CA TYR A 220 29.21 -10.43 1.88
C TYR A 220 28.50 -11.20 2.99
N ASN A 221 28.71 -10.84 4.25
CA ASN A 221 28.06 -11.48 5.39
C ASN A 221 26.52 -11.37 5.33
N GLU A 222 26.00 -10.19 5.03
CA GLU A 222 24.54 -10.00 4.99
C GLU A 222 23.89 -10.71 3.80
N ILE A 223 24.54 -10.72 2.61
CA ILE A 223 24.03 -11.41 1.42
C ILE A 223 24.11 -12.94 1.57
N ASP A 224 25.19 -13.48 2.12
CA ASP A 224 25.30 -14.91 2.44
C ASP A 224 24.20 -15.32 3.44
N ALA A 225 24.05 -14.55 4.50
CA ALA A 225 23.01 -14.81 5.48
C ALA A 225 21.59 -14.67 4.90
N LEU A 226 21.37 -13.73 3.95
CA LEU A 226 20.09 -13.59 3.23
C LEU A 226 19.78 -14.82 2.40
N PHE A 227 20.74 -15.32 1.61
CA PHE A 227 20.60 -16.55 0.82
C PHE A 227 20.29 -17.75 1.70
N ARG A 228 20.95 -17.90 2.86
CA ARG A 228 20.71 -19.01 3.80
C ARG A 228 19.43 -18.87 4.60
N THR A 229 18.84 -17.68 4.66
CA THR A 229 17.57 -17.45 5.38
C THR A 229 16.40 -18.00 4.58
N SER A 230 15.53 -18.81 5.20
CA SER A 230 14.29 -19.26 4.53
C SER A 230 13.42 -18.06 4.13
N PRO A 231 13.00 -17.96 2.86
CA PRO A 231 12.13 -16.86 2.42
C PRO A 231 10.70 -16.99 2.96
N ILE A 232 10.29 -18.20 3.35
CA ILE A 232 8.91 -18.50 3.76
C ILE A 232 8.85 -18.64 5.29
N ALA A 233 7.82 -18.02 5.91
CA ALA A 233 7.52 -18.23 7.33
C ALA A 233 6.99 -19.64 7.58
N LEU A 234 7.27 -20.19 8.78
CA LEU A 234 6.82 -21.53 9.16
C LEU A 234 5.34 -21.57 9.53
N LYS A 235 4.77 -20.46 9.98
CA LYS A 235 3.37 -20.35 10.41
C LYS A 235 2.76 -19.03 9.89
N LYS A 236 1.45 -19.02 9.75
CA LYS A 236 0.70 -17.80 9.47
C LYS A 236 0.82 -16.83 10.65
N PRO A 237 1.01 -15.51 10.39
CA PRO A 237 0.98 -14.52 11.46
C PRO A 237 -0.42 -14.43 12.06
N THR A 238 -0.48 -14.09 13.33
CA THR A 238 -1.72 -13.69 14.00
C THR A 238 -2.02 -12.22 13.71
N PRO A 239 -3.27 -11.74 13.84
CA PRO A 239 -3.58 -10.31 13.67
C PRO A 239 -2.78 -9.39 14.61
N VAL A 240 -2.37 -9.87 15.78
CA VAL A 240 -1.52 -9.11 16.71
C VAL A 240 -0.07 -9.01 16.21
N GLU A 241 0.43 -10.06 15.55
CA GLU A 241 1.76 -10.04 14.90
C GLU A 241 1.75 -9.17 13.62
N GLU A 242 0.64 -9.09 12.91
CA GLU A 242 0.48 -8.18 11.76
C GLU A 242 0.62 -6.70 12.18
N ALA A 243 0.20 -6.34 13.40
CA ALA A 243 0.37 -4.99 13.93
C ALA A 243 1.85 -4.57 14.03
N ASP A 244 2.79 -5.50 14.16
CA ASP A 244 4.22 -5.21 14.21
C ASP A 244 4.73 -4.55 12.91
N THR A 245 4.10 -4.81 11.77
CA THR A 245 4.46 -4.17 10.49
C THR A 245 4.19 -2.68 10.53
N ILE A 246 3.07 -2.25 11.14
CA ILE A 246 2.75 -0.82 11.28
C ILE A 246 3.69 -0.16 12.28
N LEU A 247 4.03 -0.84 13.38
CA LEU A 247 4.99 -0.32 14.35
C LEU A 247 6.37 -0.11 13.72
N ASP A 248 6.84 -1.07 12.91
CA ASP A 248 8.12 -0.97 12.21
C ASP A 248 8.17 0.24 11.26
N ILE A 249 7.07 0.52 10.54
CA ILE A 249 6.97 1.70 9.64
C ILE A 249 6.86 2.99 10.44
N PHE A 250 6.09 2.98 11.54
CA PHE A 250 6.00 4.11 12.44
C PHE A 250 7.38 4.50 12.99
N ASP A 251 8.12 3.54 13.56
CA ASP A 251 9.43 3.79 14.19
C ASP A 251 10.49 4.22 13.19
N ASN A 252 10.59 3.50 12.07
CA ASN A 252 11.67 3.69 11.11
C ASN A 252 11.44 4.88 10.18
N THR A 253 10.19 5.32 10.02
CA THR A 253 9.85 6.30 9.00
C THR A 253 8.88 7.36 9.51
N LEU A 254 7.61 7.02 9.79
CA LEU A 254 6.54 8.02 9.88
C LEU A 254 6.74 9.00 11.03
N PHE A 255 7.12 8.54 12.21
CA PHE A 255 7.22 9.38 13.41
C PHE A 255 8.22 10.55 13.24
N THR A 256 9.32 10.31 12.53
CA THR A 256 10.35 11.34 12.29
C THR A 256 10.18 12.05 10.95
N THR A 257 9.47 11.46 9.98
CA THR A 257 9.34 11.98 8.62
C THR A 257 8.20 12.99 8.49
N ILE A 258 7.08 12.76 9.18
CA ILE A 258 5.91 13.63 9.10
C ILE A 258 6.23 15.10 9.48
N PRO A 259 6.91 15.40 10.59
CA PRO A 259 7.32 16.78 10.89
C PRO A 259 8.17 17.40 9.78
N LYS A 260 9.06 16.63 9.14
CA LYS A 260 9.90 17.13 8.04
C LYS A 260 9.08 17.59 6.83
N VAL A 261 8.02 16.83 6.47
CA VAL A 261 7.10 17.23 5.39
C VAL A 261 6.42 18.56 5.73
N TYR A 262 5.97 18.72 6.98
CA TYR A 262 5.34 19.96 7.42
C TYR A 262 6.34 21.13 7.45
N HIS A 263 7.57 20.91 7.91
CA HIS A 263 8.62 21.93 7.87
C HIS A 263 8.91 22.40 6.44
N ARG A 264 9.16 21.49 5.50
CA ARG A 264 9.45 21.83 4.09
C ARG A 264 8.40 22.74 3.49
N PHE A 265 7.13 22.47 3.76
CA PHE A 265 6.06 23.31 3.29
C PHE A 265 5.98 24.67 4.03
N ASN A 266 6.23 24.69 5.35
CA ASN A 266 6.30 25.93 6.12
C ASN A 266 7.50 26.79 5.77
N ASP A 267 8.66 26.21 5.47
CA ASP A 267 9.84 26.95 5.04
C ASP A 267 9.55 27.73 3.75
N TRP A 268 8.82 27.11 2.82
CA TRP A 268 8.36 27.82 1.64
C TRP A 268 7.29 28.89 1.95
N LEU A 269 6.31 28.61 2.81
CA LEU A 269 5.24 29.56 3.17
C LEU A 269 5.75 30.79 3.90
N LEU A 270 6.73 30.64 4.77
CA LEU A 270 7.23 31.67 5.67
C LEU A 270 8.55 32.30 5.19
N GLY A 271 9.29 31.65 4.27
CA GLY A 271 10.58 32.11 3.79
C GLY A 271 11.56 32.40 4.95
N ASP A 272 12.16 33.57 4.98
CA ASP A 272 13.14 33.98 6.04
C ASP A 272 12.57 33.95 7.47
N LYS A 273 11.26 33.84 7.62
CA LYS A 273 10.57 33.77 8.91
C LYS A 273 10.36 32.33 9.39
N ALA A 274 10.72 31.33 8.60
CA ALA A 274 10.64 29.94 8.98
C ALA A 274 11.42 29.67 10.27
N GLY A 275 10.82 28.96 11.20
CA GLY A 275 11.35 28.71 12.55
C GLY A 275 11.38 29.94 13.48
N LEU A 276 10.88 31.12 13.04
CA LEU A 276 10.75 32.34 13.82
C LEU A 276 9.30 32.78 14.02
N GLU A 277 8.38 32.31 13.22
CA GLU A 277 6.95 32.52 13.34
C GLU A 277 6.21 31.20 13.48
N GLN A 278 5.00 31.25 14.00
CA GLN A 278 4.15 30.08 14.15
C GLN A 278 3.89 29.43 12.79
N PRO A 279 4.08 28.12 12.65
CA PRO A 279 3.81 27.38 11.44
C PRO A 279 2.36 27.53 10.95
N GLN A 280 2.18 27.55 9.63
CA GLN A 280 0.89 27.69 8.97
C GLN A 280 0.41 26.40 8.29
N CYS A 281 1.29 25.40 8.12
CA CYS A 281 0.91 24.11 7.57
C CYS A 281 -0.04 23.36 8.52
N PRO A 282 -1.23 22.94 8.07
CA PRO A 282 -2.08 22.08 8.88
C PRO A 282 -1.46 20.68 9.02
N THR A 283 -1.84 19.96 10.08
CA THR A 283 -1.57 18.53 10.18
C THR A 283 -2.52 17.77 9.27
N PHE A 284 -2.07 17.42 8.07
CA PHE A 284 -2.94 16.84 7.04
C PHE A 284 -2.84 15.32 6.95
N PHE A 285 -1.88 14.69 7.59
CA PHE A 285 -1.71 13.24 7.56
C PHE A 285 -2.47 12.58 8.70
N HIS A 286 -3.39 11.67 8.37
CA HIS A 286 -4.23 10.95 9.33
C HIS A 286 -4.16 9.45 9.09
N PRO A 287 -3.29 8.70 9.78
CA PRO A 287 -3.15 7.27 9.53
C PRO A 287 -4.33 6.48 10.09
N GLY A 288 -4.89 5.61 9.27
CA GLY A 288 -5.88 4.61 9.67
C GLY A 288 -5.34 3.19 9.59
N SER A 289 -6.04 2.21 10.15
CA SER A 289 -5.68 0.79 10.01
C SER A 289 -6.88 -0.15 10.09
N TRP A 290 -6.82 -1.22 9.28
CA TRP A 290 -7.72 -2.37 9.37
C TRP A 290 -7.15 -3.53 10.18
N ILE A 291 -5.88 -3.46 10.57
CA ILE A 291 -5.22 -4.52 11.31
C ILE A 291 -5.88 -4.69 12.69
N GLY A 292 -6.33 -5.91 12.97
CA GLY A 292 -7.05 -6.21 14.21
C GLY A 292 -8.48 -5.67 14.29
N SER A 293 -9.03 -5.08 13.20
CA SER A 293 -10.39 -4.52 13.16
C SER A 293 -11.23 -4.96 11.96
N ASP A 294 -10.62 -5.49 10.89
CA ASP A 294 -11.33 -6.05 9.74
C ASP A 294 -11.76 -7.50 10.00
N ARG A 295 -13.06 -7.69 10.23
CA ARG A 295 -13.69 -8.99 10.52
C ARG A 295 -14.30 -9.66 9.31
N ASP A 296 -14.44 -8.96 8.18
CA ASP A 296 -15.10 -9.51 7.01
C ASP A 296 -14.41 -10.79 6.53
N GLY A 297 -15.05 -11.93 6.86
CA GLY A 297 -14.55 -13.26 6.57
C GLY A 297 -13.19 -13.59 7.22
N ASN A 298 -12.80 -12.93 8.30
CA ASN A 298 -11.59 -13.26 9.08
C ASN A 298 -11.96 -13.67 10.52
N PRO A 299 -12.13 -14.97 10.81
CA PRO A 299 -12.48 -15.45 12.14
C PRO A 299 -11.38 -15.24 13.20
N ASN A 300 -10.16 -14.89 12.77
CA ASN A 300 -9.05 -14.64 13.68
C ASN A 300 -9.07 -13.23 14.29
N VAL A 301 -9.88 -12.32 13.72
CA VAL A 301 -10.08 -10.97 14.26
C VAL A 301 -11.30 -10.97 15.16
N THR A 302 -11.06 -11.07 16.46
CA THR A 302 -12.09 -11.08 17.51
C THR A 302 -12.08 -9.79 18.32
N ALA A 303 -13.12 -9.54 19.10
CA ALA A 303 -13.22 -8.42 20.04
C ALA A 303 -12.02 -8.34 21.00
N LYS A 304 -11.52 -9.51 21.45
CA LYS A 304 -10.31 -9.61 22.25
C LYS A 304 -9.08 -9.14 21.50
N VAL A 305 -8.92 -9.60 20.27
CA VAL A 305 -7.79 -9.22 19.38
C VAL A 305 -7.81 -7.73 19.12
N SER A 306 -8.96 -7.14 18.83
CA SER A 306 -9.07 -5.70 18.58
C SER A 306 -8.61 -4.87 19.79
N ARG A 307 -9.00 -5.25 20.99
CA ARG A 307 -8.52 -4.59 22.23
C ARG A 307 -7.01 -4.74 22.40
N GLN A 308 -6.45 -5.92 22.09
CA GLN A 308 -5.00 -6.15 22.18
C GLN A 308 -4.22 -5.30 21.19
N VAL A 309 -4.67 -5.23 19.93
CA VAL A 309 -4.03 -4.41 18.89
C VAL A 309 -4.14 -2.92 19.22
N ALA A 310 -5.32 -2.43 19.62
CA ALA A 310 -5.51 -1.04 20.03
C ALA A 310 -4.60 -0.65 21.19
N ARG A 311 -4.47 -1.54 22.19
CA ARG A 311 -3.56 -1.32 23.30
C ARG A 311 -2.11 -1.27 22.84
N LYS A 312 -1.70 -2.19 21.97
CA LYS A 312 -0.35 -2.26 21.45
C LYS A 312 0.04 -0.97 20.71
N PHE A 313 -0.84 -0.44 19.85
CA PHE A 313 -0.63 0.83 19.17
C PHE A 313 -0.55 2.00 20.15
N SER A 314 -1.48 2.07 21.11
CA SER A 314 -1.54 3.15 22.10
C SER A 314 -0.31 3.16 23.01
N ASP A 315 0.03 2.03 23.63
CA ASP A 315 1.18 1.96 24.52
C ASP A 315 2.49 2.31 23.79
N HIS A 316 2.59 1.93 22.51
CA HIS A 316 3.76 2.21 21.67
C HIS A 316 3.90 3.70 21.34
N VAL A 317 2.85 4.34 20.82
CA VAL A 317 2.93 5.77 20.45
C VAL A 317 3.12 6.67 21.67
N ILE A 318 2.50 6.35 22.81
CA ILE A 318 2.69 7.12 24.04
C ILE A 318 4.14 6.98 24.52
N GLY A 319 4.75 5.80 24.40
CA GLY A 319 6.18 5.60 24.69
C GLY A 319 7.09 6.42 23.76
N ALA A 320 6.79 6.49 22.47
CA ALA A 320 7.52 7.32 21.52
C ALA A 320 7.39 8.82 21.85
N LEU A 321 6.17 9.28 22.20
CA LEU A 321 5.93 10.65 22.65
C LEU A 321 6.63 10.95 23.99
N GLU A 322 6.69 9.99 24.92
CA GLU A 322 7.45 10.12 26.17
C GLU A 322 8.92 10.42 25.89
N GLU A 323 9.57 9.58 25.07
CA GLU A 323 10.99 9.73 24.76
C GLU A 323 11.28 11.03 23.97
N ALA A 324 10.41 11.38 23.01
CA ALA A 324 10.51 12.66 22.28
C ALA A 324 10.35 13.85 23.23
N THR A 325 9.36 13.83 24.15
CA THR A 325 9.14 14.87 25.15
C THR A 325 10.35 15.01 26.07
N ARG A 326 10.91 13.89 26.51
CA ARG A 326 12.10 13.84 27.36
C ARG A 326 13.32 14.37 26.64
N THR A 327 13.47 14.07 25.36
CA THR A 327 14.57 14.54 24.53
C THR A 327 14.49 16.05 24.31
N VAL A 328 13.31 16.58 23.95
CA VAL A 328 13.08 18.04 23.86
C VAL A 328 13.33 18.70 25.19
N GLY A 329 12.78 18.16 26.29
CA GLY A 329 12.98 18.69 27.64
C GLY A 329 14.46 18.74 28.04
N ARG A 330 15.25 17.69 27.77
CA ARG A 330 16.70 17.67 28.05
C ARG A 330 17.48 18.75 27.32
N ASN A 331 17.00 19.15 26.14
CA ASN A 331 17.66 20.18 25.31
C ASN A 331 17.25 21.63 25.68
N LEU A 332 16.19 21.81 26.47
CA LEU A 332 15.77 23.14 26.95
C LEU A 332 16.59 23.59 28.18
N THR A 333 17.86 23.83 27.98
CA THR A 333 18.83 24.18 29.02
C THR A 333 18.92 25.69 29.31
N MET A 334 17.98 26.48 28.78
CA MET A 334 18.00 27.94 28.95
C MET A 334 17.56 28.35 30.38
N GLU A 335 18.40 29.20 31.01
CA GLU A 335 18.13 29.72 32.34
C GLU A 335 17.01 30.77 32.33
N SER A 336 16.27 30.84 33.43
CA SER A 336 15.17 31.78 33.61
C SER A 336 15.58 33.28 33.55
N GLU A 337 16.88 33.60 33.69
CA GLU A 337 17.42 34.97 33.53
C GLU A 337 17.41 35.38 32.06
N THR A 338 17.74 34.48 31.15
CA THR A 338 17.81 34.74 29.70
C THR A 338 16.52 34.37 28.99
N THR A 339 15.75 33.44 29.55
CA THR A 339 14.50 32.93 28.98
C THR A 339 13.45 32.86 30.10
N PRO A 340 12.87 34.01 30.49
CA PRO A 340 11.90 34.08 31.58
C PRO A 340 10.63 33.31 31.25
N ALA A 341 10.14 32.53 32.20
CA ALA A 341 8.92 31.79 32.08
C ALA A 341 7.68 32.69 32.10
N SER A 342 6.74 32.45 31.23
CA SER A 342 5.44 33.15 31.18
C SER A 342 4.59 32.85 32.43
N ALA A 343 3.56 33.67 32.65
CA ALA A 343 2.59 33.43 33.74
C ALA A 343 1.86 32.08 33.56
N GLU A 344 1.51 31.72 32.32
CA GLU A 344 0.87 30.45 32.00
C GLU A 344 1.78 29.24 32.36
N LEU A 345 3.07 29.31 32.02
CA LEU A 345 4.02 28.24 32.34
C LEU A 345 4.22 28.09 33.85
N LYS A 346 4.27 29.21 34.58
CA LYS A 346 4.34 29.19 36.06
C LYS A 346 3.08 28.58 36.68
N SER A 347 1.90 28.84 36.11
CA SER A 347 0.64 28.22 36.53
C SER A 347 0.64 26.72 36.27
N LEU A 348 1.09 26.28 35.07
CA LEU A 348 1.23 24.88 34.73
C LEU A 348 2.19 24.17 35.71
N TRP A 349 3.34 24.77 36.02
CA TRP A 349 4.26 24.23 37.01
C TRP A 349 3.63 24.09 38.40
N SER A 350 2.88 25.11 38.87
CA SER A 350 2.16 25.05 40.16
C SER A 350 1.14 23.91 40.17
N HIS A 351 0.39 23.75 39.08
CA HIS A 351 -0.56 22.64 38.95
C HIS A 351 0.15 21.27 38.97
N GLN A 352 1.28 21.12 38.27
CA GLN A 352 2.08 19.90 38.33
C GLN A 352 2.60 19.59 39.74
N LYS A 353 2.94 20.62 40.54
CA LYS A 353 3.29 20.45 41.96
C LYS A 353 2.13 19.97 42.80
N GLU A 354 0.93 20.53 42.60
CA GLU A 354 -0.28 20.09 43.31
C GLU A 354 -0.62 18.64 43.01
N MET A 355 -0.37 18.17 41.73
CA MET A 355 -0.57 16.78 41.36
C MET A 355 0.39 15.83 42.08
N SER A 356 1.68 16.17 42.14
CA SER A 356 2.68 15.30 42.77
C SER A 356 3.98 16.05 43.07
N GLU A 357 4.17 16.36 44.32
CA GLU A 357 5.40 16.96 44.86
C GLU A 357 6.64 16.10 44.54
N ARG A 358 6.51 14.78 44.68
CA ARG A 358 7.63 13.84 44.37
C ARG A 358 8.14 13.93 42.93
N LEU A 359 7.27 14.13 41.95
CA LEU A 359 7.68 14.25 40.55
C LEU A 359 8.35 15.58 40.27
N THR A 360 7.80 16.64 40.83
CA THR A 360 8.34 18.00 40.65
C THR A 360 9.66 18.20 41.40
N ASP A 361 9.84 17.60 42.57
CA ASP A 361 11.10 17.64 43.29
C ASP A 361 12.25 16.99 42.51
N LYS A 362 11.98 15.84 41.92
CA LYS A 362 12.94 15.16 41.04
C LYS A 362 13.33 16.01 39.84
N ALA A 363 12.35 16.66 39.19
CA ALA A 363 12.59 17.56 38.04
C ALA A 363 13.32 18.86 38.49
N ALA A 364 12.95 19.42 39.65
CA ALA A 364 13.58 20.59 40.22
C ALA A 364 15.06 20.36 40.63
N LEU A 365 15.40 19.16 41.12
CA LEU A 365 16.80 18.80 41.44
C LEU A 365 17.70 18.79 40.18
N ILE A 366 17.11 18.50 39.01
CA ILE A 366 17.85 18.49 37.73
C ILE A 366 17.93 19.90 37.13
N SER A 367 16.97 20.79 37.45
CA SER A 367 16.75 22.04 36.70
C SER A 367 16.23 23.17 37.60
N THR A 368 16.98 23.57 38.63
CA THR A 368 16.54 24.59 39.61
C THR A 368 16.27 25.98 39.01
N LYS A 369 16.89 26.30 37.85
CA LYS A 369 16.74 27.59 37.15
C LYS A 369 16.17 27.45 35.73
N GLU A 370 15.84 26.23 35.27
CA GLU A 370 15.42 25.89 33.90
C GLU A 370 13.97 25.44 33.92
N LEU A 371 13.02 26.37 34.14
CA LEU A 371 11.61 26.00 34.38
C LEU A 371 10.97 25.29 33.18
N HIS A 372 11.27 25.71 31.92
CA HIS A 372 10.77 25.06 30.73
C HIS A 372 11.17 23.58 30.68
N ARG A 373 12.44 23.28 31.02
CA ARG A 373 12.96 21.92 31.13
C ARG A 373 12.26 21.11 32.20
N ALA A 374 12.08 21.69 33.39
CA ALA A 374 11.44 21.01 34.52
C ALA A 374 10.01 20.59 34.17
N VAL A 375 9.23 21.50 33.57
CA VAL A 375 7.85 21.23 33.12
C VAL A 375 7.82 20.10 32.11
N MET A 376 8.68 20.12 31.09
CA MET A 376 8.74 19.07 30.04
C MET A 376 9.12 17.70 30.62
N LEU A 377 10.04 17.62 31.57
CA LEU A 377 10.41 16.36 32.21
C LEU A 377 9.26 15.75 33.02
N VAL A 378 8.46 16.59 33.70
CA VAL A 378 7.23 16.13 34.36
C VAL A 378 6.20 15.65 33.34
N MET A 379 6.03 16.37 32.22
CA MET A 379 5.13 15.93 31.15
C MET A 379 5.54 14.57 30.60
N ALA A 380 6.83 14.31 30.39
CA ALA A 380 7.32 13.00 29.97
C ALA A 380 7.02 11.90 31.01
N ASP A 381 7.21 12.18 32.31
CA ASP A 381 6.84 11.23 33.35
C ASP A 381 5.30 10.98 33.38
N ARG A 382 4.47 12.02 33.17
CA ARG A 382 3.00 11.88 33.03
C ARG A 382 2.59 10.97 31.86
N LEU A 383 3.29 11.04 30.72
CA LEU A 383 3.05 10.13 29.59
C LEU A 383 3.32 8.67 29.98
N ARG A 384 4.37 8.39 30.73
CA ARG A 384 4.60 7.04 31.27
C ARG A 384 3.47 6.58 32.19
N TYR A 385 2.99 7.45 33.09
CA TYR A 385 1.83 7.16 33.94
C TYR A 385 0.53 6.99 33.12
N THR A 386 0.46 7.61 31.92
CA THR A 386 -0.65 7.38 30.99
C THR A 386 -0.65 5.95 30.45
N ILE A 387 0.52 5.36 30.17
CA ILE A 387 0.66 3.93 29.81
C ILE A 387 0.26 3.04 31.00
N GLU A 388 0.77 3.36 32.21
CA GLU A 388 0.53 2.63 33.45
C GLU A 388 -0.90 2.78 33.98
N ARG A 389 -1.65 3.79 33.49
CA ARG A 389 -3.02 4.12 33.92
C ARG A 389 -3.15 4.56 35.36
N ASP A 390 -2.19 5.32 35.83
CA ASP A 390 -2.30 6.01 37.14
C ASP A 390 -3.32 7.16 37.01
N ALA A 391 -4.45 7.03 37.69
CA ALA A 391 -5.58 7.94 37.52
C ALA A 391 -5.26 9.39 37.96
N ASP A 392 -4.34 9.56 38.90
CA ASP A 392 -4.00 10.87 39.46
C ASP A 392 -2.96 11.62 38.60
N LEU A 393 -2.10 10.90 37.85
CA LEU A 393 -0.95 11.46 37.16
C LEU A 393 -1.05 11.39 35.64
N MET A 394 -1.89 10.51 35.08
CA MET A 394 -2.00 10.34 33.64
C MET A 394 -2.58 11.58 32.93
N TYR A 395 -2.32 11.68 31.63
CA TYR A 395 -3.11 12.50 30.74
C TYR A 395 -4.42 11.79 30.39
N HIS A 396 -5.55 12.46 30.55
CA HIS A 396 -6.86 11.89 30.20
C HIS A 396 -7.08 11.84 28.69
N SER A 397 -6.52 12.81 27.98
CA SER A 397 -6.58 12.90 26.51
C SER A 397 -5.26 13.36 25.91
N CYS A 398 -5.06 13.11 24.62
CA CYS A 398 -3.93 13.70 23.89
C CYS A 398 -4.08 15.23 23.77
N ASP A 399 -5.30 15.74 23.74
CA ASP A 399 -5.55 17.17 23.64
C ASP A 399 -5.06 17.91 24.89
N ASP A 400 -5.16 17.31 26.09
CA ASP A 400 -4.58 17.86 27.34
C ASP A 400 -3.04 17.95 27.25
N PHE A 401 -2.41 16.90 26.69
CA PHE A 401 -0.97 16.89 26.48
C PHE A 401 -0.54 17.97 25.46
N ILE A 402 -1.25 18.09 24.34
CA ILE A 402 -1.01 19.13 23.33
C ILE A 402 -1.20 20.53 23.94
N ALA A 403 -2.21 20.74 24.76
CA ALA A 403 -2.43 22.01 25.42
C ALA A 403 -1.25 22.41 26.33
N ASP A 404 -0.72 21.46 27.13
CA ASP A 404 0.47 21.67 27.95
C ASP A 404 1.71 22.00 27.10
N LEU A 405 1.93 21.30 25.95
CA LEU A 405 3.01 21.59 25.01
C LEU A 405 2.90 23.01 24.43
N GLN A 406 1.68 23.43 24.09
CA GLN A 406 1.43 24.78 23.57
C GLN A 406 1.68 25.86 24.61
N VAL A 407 1.45 25.62 25.91
CA VAL A 407 1.85 26.54 26.99
C VAL A 407 3.36 26.71 27.00
N VAL A 408 4.13 25.61 26.92
CA VAL A 408 5.60 25.67 26.85
C VAL A 408 6.05 26.45 25.62
N GLN A 409 5.42 26.17 24.46
CA GLN A 409 5.74 26.84 23.18
C GLN A 409 5.50 28.36 23.23
N ARG A 410 4.34 28.80 23.73
CA ARG A 410 4.03 30.22 23.88
C ARG A 410 5.01 30.91 24.82
N SER A 411 5.35 30.27 25.96
CA SER A 411 6.30 30.81 26.92
C SER A 411 7.70 31.02 26.33
N LEU A 412 8.17 30.05 25.53
CA LEU A 412 9.45 30.17 24.82
C LEU A 412 9.42 31.30 23.77
N ALA A 413 8.32 31.37 23.00
CA ALA A 413 8.16 32.42 21.97
C ALA A 413 8.09 33.81 22.57
N GLU A 414 7.35 34.00 23.69
CA GLU A 414 7.28 35.29 24.46
C GLU A 414 8.65 35.71 25.01
N ALA A 415 9.44 34.76 25.48
CA ALA A 415 10.80 34.99 25.96
C ALA A 415 11.82 35.23 24.83
N GLY A 416 11.39 35.21 23.55
CA GLY A 416 12.26 35.40 22.38
C GLY A 416 13.01 34.15 21.93
N ALA A 417 12.84 33.00 22.60
CA ALA A 417 13.45 31.73 22.22
C ALA A 417 12.65 31.00 21.09
N LYS A 418 12.36 31.76 20.01
CA LYS A 418 11.46 31.32 18.93
C LYS A 418 11.95 30.05 18.22
N ARG A 419 13.25 29.90 17.98
CA ARG A 419 13.82 28.72 17.33
C ARG A 419 13.60 27.43 18.14
N SER A 420 13.61 27.54 19.47
CA SER A 420 13.27 26.40 20.34
C SER A 420 11.76 26.15 20.37
N ALA A 421 10.94 27.21 20.28
CA ALA A 421 9.48 27.11 20.25
C ALA A 421 8.98 26.46 18.94
N TYR A 422 9.54 26.83 17.78
CA TYR A 422 9.07 26.42 16.45
C TYR A 422 10.01 25.42 15.74
N GLY A 423 10.99 24.86 16.45
CA GLY A 423 11.84 23.74 16.01
C GLY A 423 11.40 22.41 16.66
N PRO A 424 12.29 21.75 17.43
CA PRO A 424 12.00 20.41 17.98
C PRO A 424 10.73 20.29 18.84
N LEU A 425 10.31 21.35 19.50
CA LEU A 425 9.05 21.38 20.24
C LEU A 425 7.86 21.37 19.29
N GLN A 426 7.96 22.05 18.16
CA GLN A 426 6.92 22.02 17.11
C GLN A 426 6.80 20.63 16.48
N ASP A 427 7.93 19.94 16.25
CA ASP A 427 7.93 18.55 15.77
C ASP A 427 7.11 17.65 16.70
N LEU A 428 7.35 17.77 18.00
CA LEU A 428 6.63 17.02 19.02
C LEU A 428 5.11 17.34 19.02
N ILE A 429 4.76 18.63 18.86
CA ILE A 429 3.34 19.03 18.76
C ILE A 429 2.70 18.40 17.52
N TRP A 430 3.36 18.44 16.37
CA TRP A 430 2.87 17.79 15.15
C TRP A 430 2.77 16.27 15.28
N GLN A 431 3.73 15.63 15.94
CA GLN A 431 3.67 14.19 16.23
C GLN A 431 2.45 13.86 17.10
N ALA A 432 2.23 14.62 18.16
CA ALA A 432 1.07 14.44 19.04
C ALA A 432 -0.27 14.69 18.31
N GLN A 433 -0.35 15.73 17.47
CA GLN A 433 -1.53 16.05 16.68
C GLN A 433 -1.85 14.99 15.62
N THR A 434 -0.80 14.44 14.96
CA THR A 434 -0.95 13.46 13.89
C THR A 434 -1.32 12.08 14.42
N PHE A 435 -0.62 11.60 15.45
CA PHE A 435 -0.73 10.22 15.92
C PHE A 435 -1.63 10.05 17.15
N GLY A 436 -1.91 11.13 17.87
CA GLY A 436 -2.69 11.07 19.09
C GLY A 436 -2.11 10.08 20.11
N PHE A 437 -2.96 9.59 21.03
CA PHE A 437 -2.64 8.48 21.92
C PHE A 437 -3.09 7.13 21.35
N HIS A 438 -3.50 7.09 20.08
CA HIS A 438 -4.01 5.89 19.42
C HIS A 438 -3.11 5.40 18.27
N MET A 439 -2.13 6.18 17.83
CA MET A 439 -1.19 5.96 16.72
C MET A 439 -1.87 5.93 15.35
N VAL A 440 -2.91 5.12 15.17
CA VAL A 440 -3.73 4.99 13.97
C VAL A 440 -5.20 4.90 14.34
N GLU A 441 -6.09 5.45 13.51
CA GLU A 441 -7.53 5.29 13.66
C GLU A 441 -7.90 3.87 13.21
N MET A 442 -8.34 3.01 14.14
CA MET A 442 -8.78 1.66 13.82
C MET A 442 -10.18 1.69 13.20
N GLU A 443 -10.32 1.10 12.02
CA GLU A 443 -11.57 1.05 11.30
C GLU A 443 -12.14 -0.36 11.30
N PHE A 444 -13.29 -0.52 11.94
CA PHE A 444 -13.96 -1.81 12.06
C PHE A 444 -14.73 -2.11 10.78
N ARG A 445 -14.63 -3.33 10.29
CA ARG A 445 -15.40 -3.77 9.12
C ARG A 445 -16.02 -5.15 9.36
N GLN A 446 -17.28 -5.29 8.98
CA GLN A 446 -17.99 -6.56 9.01
C GLN A 446 -19.03 -6.63 7.87
N HIS A 447 -19.38 -7.84 7.46
CA HIS A 447 -20.33 -8.13 6.41
C HIS A 447 -21.78 -7.89 6.86
N SER A 448 -22.61 -7.23 6.02
CA SER A 448 -24.02 -6.91 6.31
C SER A 448 -24.86 -8.13 6.75
N VAL A 449 -24.67 -9.28 6.12
CA VAL A 449 -25.39 -10.54 6.46
C VAL A 449 -25.10 -11.00 7.89
N VAL A 450 -23.89 -10.73 8.44
CA VAL A 450 -23.55 -11.11 9.82
C VAL A 450 -24.39 -10.33 10.82
N HIS A 451 -24.59 -9.03 10.58
CA HIS A 451 -25.44 -8.17 11.42
C HIS A 451 -26.89 -8.62 11.39
N ALA A 452 -27.44 -8.86 10.17
CA ALA A 452 -28.81 -9.30 10.03
C ALA A 452 -29.07 -10.64 10.75
N ARG A 453 -28.15 -11.61 10.61
CA ARG A 453 -28.25 -12.90 11.32
C ARG A 453 -28.13 -12.76 12.83
N ALA A 454 -27.29 -11.87 13.32
CA ALA A 454 -27.17 -11.62 14.76
C ALA A 454 -28.47 -11.05 15.35
N LEU A 455 -29.13 -10.11 14.64
CA LEU A 455 -30.42 -9.59 15.06
C LEU A 455 -31.55 -10.63 14.98
N GLU A 456 -31.55 -11.47 13.96
CA GLU A 456 -32.49 -12.57 13.83
C GLU A 456 -32.34 -13.55 14.99
N ASP A 457 -31.14 -13.95 15.33
CA ASP A 457 -30.79 -14.82 16.46
C ASP A 457 -31.26 -14.21 17.80
N ILE A 458 -31.03 -12.91 18.02
CA ILE A 458 -31.50 -12.19 19.21
C ILE A 458 -33.05 -12.14 19.26
N ARG A 459 -33.71 -11.93 18.12
CA ARG A 459 -35.18 -11.92 18.08
C ARG A 459 -35.76 -13.31 18.40
N GLU A 460 -35.13 -14.37 17.93
CA GLU A 460 -35.52 -15.75 18.17
C GLU A 460 -35.27 -16.18 19.62
N HIS A 461 -34.08 -15.99 20.14
CA HIS A 461 -33.62 -16.55 21.41
C HIS A 461 -33.68 -15.55 22.60
N GLY A 462 -33.86 -14.24 22.33
CA GLY A 462 -33.78 -13.17 23.35
C GLY A 462 -32.31 -12.71 23.56
N LEU A 463 -32.15 -11.45 23.96
CA LEU A 463 -30.80 -10.82 24.09
C LEU A 463 -29.90 -11.55 25.11
N HIS A 464 -30.49 -12.15 26.14
CA HIS A 464 -29.75 -12.88 27.18
C HIS A 464 -29.99 -14.39 27.12
N GLY A 465 -30.51 -14.89 26.03
CA GLY A 465 -30.80 -16.31 25.87
C GLY A 465 -32.03 -16.80 26.61
N GLU A 466 -33.03 -15.94 26.83
CA GLU A 466 -34.23 -16.26 27.61
C GLU A 466 -35.08 -17.36 26.97
N ARG A 467 -34.92 -17.58 25.65
CA ARG A 467 -35.68 -18.56 24.86
C ARG A 467 -34.80 -19.61 24.16
N GLY A 468 -33.48 -19.56 24.37
CA GLY A 468 -32.49 -20.44 23.78
C GLY A 468 -31.11 -19.81 23.77
N GLU A 469 -30.07 -20.61 23.59
CA GLU A 469 -28.67 -20.12 23.57
C GLU A 469 -28.38 -19.36 22.26
N LEU A 470 -27.81 -18.17 22.39
CA LEU A 470 -27.36 -17.37 21.24
C LEU A 470 -26.17 -18.04 20.51
N GLN A 471 -26.13 -17.84 19.22
CA GLN A 471 -25.01 -18.32 18.39
C GLN A 471 -23.69 -17.65 18.81
N PRO A 472 -22.55 -18.36 18.74
CA PRO A 472 -21.24 -17.79 19.08
C PRO A 472 -20.91 -16.51 18.28
N MET A 473 -21.35 -16.42 17.02
CA MET A 473 -21.13 -15.22 16.20
C MET A 473 -21.94 -14.02 16.68
N THR A 474 -23.14 -14.23 17.21
CA THR A 474 -23.98 -13.17 17.80
C THR A 474 -23.30 -12.58 19.04
N HIS A 475 -22.73 -13.43 19.90
CA HIS A 475 -21.93 -12.98 21.03
C HIS A 475 -20.71 -12.16 20.56
N GLU A 476 -19.98 -12.64 19.54
CA GLU A 476 -18.82 -11.95 19.01
C GLU A 476 -19.17 -10.57 18.42
N VAL A 477 -20.31 -10.45 17.76
CA VAL A 477 -20.81 -9.16 17.22
C VAL A 477 -21.09 -8.18 18.35
N LEU A 478 -21.81 -8.60 19.40
CA LEU A 478 -22.08 -7.75 20.59
C LEU A 478 -20.77 -7.37 21.31
N ASP A 479 -19.84 -8.33 21.48
CA ASP A 479 -18.54 -8.09 22.11
C ASP A 479 -17.64 -7.15 21.27
N THR A 480 -17.86 -7.11 19.98
CA THR A 480 -17.19 -6.14 19.09
C THR A 480 -17.58 -4.70 19.45
N PHE A 481 -18.87 -4.41 19.62
CA PHE A 481 -19.31 -3.08 20.06
C PHE A 481 -18.82 -2.73 21.47
N ARG A 482 -18.81 -3.70 22.38
CA ARG A 482 -18.21 -3.53 23.72
C ARG A 482 -16.71 -3.24 23.64
N ALA A 483 -15.99 -3.87 22.70
CA ALA A 483 -14.57 -3.57 22.47
C ALA A 483 -14.37 -2.16 21.91
N LEU A 484 -15.23 -1.71 20.98
CA LEU A 484 -15.24 -0.32 20.48
C LEU A 484 -15.38 0.67 21.62
N GLY A 485 -16.38 0.49 22.49
CA GLY A 485 -16.59 1.35 23.65
C GLY A 485 -15.40 1.39 24.61
N ALA A 486 -14.80 0.23 24.86
CA ALA A 486 -13.60 0.13 25.70
C ALA A 486 -12.38 0.85 25.07
N ILE A 487 -12.19 0.74 23.76
CA ILE A 487 -11.10 1.42 23.04
C ILE A 487 -11.33 2.93 23.05
N GLN A 488 -12.54 3.41 22.77
CA GLN A 488 -12.87 4.83 22.83
C GLN A 488 -12.68 5.44 24.22
N LYS A 489 -13.12 4.73 25.27
CA LYS A 489 -12.95 5.16 26.66
C LYS A 489 -11.48 5.24 27.07
N ARG A 490 -10.64 4.38 26.49
CA ARG A 490 -9.18 4.36 26.75
C ARG A 490 -8.40 5.40 25.97
N ASN A 491 -8.67 5.51 24.66
CA ASN A 491 -7.79 6.17 23.70
C ASN A 491 -8.45 7.36 22.98
N GLY A 492 -9.70 7.69 23.34
CA GLY A 492 -10.49 8.72 22.67
C GLY A 492 -11.33 8.18 21.51
N ILE A 493 -12.35 8.96 21.12
CA ILE A 493 -13.34 8.58 20.09
C ILE A 493 -12.66 8.29 18.75
N LYS A 494 -11.66 9.07 18.36
CA LYS A 494 -10.94 8.91 17.09
C LYS A 494 -10.28 7.55 16.94
N ALA A 495 -9.90 6.90 18.04
CA ALA A 495 -9.21 5.61 18.01
C ALA A 495 -10.02 4.49 17.34
N ALA A 496 -11.37 4.52 17.40
CA ALA A 496 -12.24 3.46 16.91
C ALA A 496 -13.68 3.95 16.71
N ARG A 497 -13.89 4.95 15.86
CA ARG A 497 -15.25 5.47 15.60
C ARG A 497 -15.85 4.98 14.29
N ARG A 498 -15.02 4.55 13.30
CA ARG A 498 -15.48 4.15 11.98
C ARG A 498 -15.89 2.69 11.96
N TYR A 499 -17.09 2.44 11.45
CA TYR A 499 -17.65 1.10 11.28
C TYR A 499 -18.14 0.90 9.85
N ILE A 500 -17.41 0.12 9.07
CA ILE A 500 -17.66 -0.14 7.65
C ILE A 500 -18.53 -1.37 7.50
N ILE A 501 -19.56 -1.29 6.66
CA ILE A 501 -20.43 -2.42 6.32
C ILE A 501 -20.11 -2.89 4.90
N SER A 502 -19.50 -4.08 4.77
CA SER A 502 -19.31 -4.72 3.46
C SER A 502 -20.65 -5.16 2.88
N PHE A 503 -20.78 -5.06 1.56
CA PHE A 503 -22.00 -5.42 0.83
C PHE A 503 -23.24 -4.68 1.37
N THR A 504 -23.15 -3.37 1.43
CA THR A 504 -24.29 -2.51 1.81
C THR A 504 -25.27 -2.44 0.65
N LYS A 505 -26.44 -3.09 0.78
CA LYS A 505 -27.49 -3.13 -0.25
C LYS A 505 -28.69 -2.25 0.07
N SER A 506 -28.87 -1.84 1.31
CA SER A 506 -29.99 -1.03 1.75
C SER A 506 -29.70 -0.26 3.04
N ALA A 507 -30.50 0.76 3.34
CA ALA A 507 -30.46 1.49 4.61
C ALA A 507 -30.71 0.60 5.83
N GLN A 508 -31.38 -0.56 5.65
CA GLN A 508 -31.59 -1.51 6.76
C GLN A 508 -30.27 -2.03 7.31
N ASN A 509 -29.26 -2.26 6.45
CA ASN A 509 -27.95 -2.72 6.92
C ASN A 509 -27.28 -1.71 7.89
N VAL A 510 -27.54 -0.41 7.71
CA VAL A 510 -27.05 0.64 8.61
C VAL A 510 -27.87 0.65 9.93
N ARG A 511 -29.18 0.50 9.84
CA ARG A 511 -30.05 0.39 11.05
C ARG A 511 -29.68 -0.82 11.89
N ASP A 512 -29.38 -1.95 11.28
CA ASP A 512 -28.96 -3.18 11.96
C ASP A 512 -27.72 -2.95 12.83
N VAL A 513 -26.75 -2.21 12.32
CA VAL A 513 -25.52 -1.87 13.06
C VAL A 513 -25.81 -0.95 14.26
N TYR A 514 -26.61 0.09 14.09
CA TYR A 514 -26.97 0.96 15.21
C TYR A 514 -27.82 0.24 16.27
N GLU A 515 -28.73 -0.66 15.84
CA GLU A 515 -29.51 -1.50 16.77
C GLU A 515 -28.61 -2.42 17.59
N LEU A 516 -27.68 -3.14 16.93
CA LEU A 516 -26.71 -4.01 17.61
C LEU A 516 -25.78 -3.23 18.56
N ASN A 517 -25.31 -2.05 18.12
CA ASN A 517 -24.51 -1.17 18.97
C ASN A 517 -25.26 -0.82 20.27
N ARG A 518 -26.52 -0.44 20.16
CA ARG A 518 -27.36 -0.13 21.32
C ARG A 518 -27.62 -1.37 22.20
N LEU A 519 -27.92 -2.52 21.60
CA LEU A 519 -28.20 -3.77 22.33
C LEU A 519 -26.96 -4.34 23.07
N ALA A 520 -25.76 -3.97 22.65
CA ALA A 520 -24.53 -4.43 23.30
C ALA A 520 -24.32 -3.85 24.72
N PHE A 521 -25.06 -2.79 25.11
CA PHE A 521 -24.87 -2.07 26.35
C PHE A 521 -26.18 -1.98 27.17
N SER A 522 -26.05 -2.03 28.50
CA SER A 522 -27.19 -1.88 29.44
C SER A 522 -27.57 -0.41 29.63
N HIS A 523 -26.61 0.50 29.49
CA HIS A 523 -26.82 1.92 29.73
C HIS A 523 -26.52 2.74 28.47
N PRO A 524 -27.39 3.70 28.08
CA PRO A 524 -27.21 4.51 26.89
C PRO A 524 -25.89 5.31 26.85
N GLU A 525 -25.39 5.74 28.00
CA GLU A 525 -24.16 6.51 28.17
C GLU A 525 -22.89 5.71 27.87
N ASP A 526 -22.97 4.37 27.91
CA ASP A 526 -21.85 3.49 27.61
C ASP A 526 -21.77 3.14 26.10
N VAL A 527 -22.81 3.46 25.32
CA VAL A 527 -22.88 3.16 23.88
C VAL A 527 -21.83 3.99 23.15
N PRO A 528 -20.86 3.37 22.45
CA PRO A 528 -19.83 4.10 21.70
C PRO A 528 -20.41 4.92 20.57
N VAL A 529 -19.78 6.05 20.31
CA VAL A 529 -20.07 6.89 19.15
C VAL A 529 -19.48 6.23 17.91
N ILE A 530 -20.30 5.88 16.95
CA ILE A 530 -19.85 5.29 15.68
C ILE A 530 -20.34 6.07 14.48
N ASP A 531 -19.46 6.18 13.46
CA ASP A 531 -19.78 6.63 12.13
C ASP A 531 -19.92 5.36 11.26
N VAL A 532 -21.13 5.04 10.85
CA VAL A 532 -21.40 3.86 10.03
C VAL A 532 -21.19 4.21 8.56
N ILE A 533 -20.27 3.50 7.90
CA ILE A 533 -19.80 3.77 6.56
C ILE A 533 -20.33 2.68 5.62
N PRO A 534 -21.23 2.99 4.69
CA PRO A 534 -21.68 2.03 3.69
C PRO A 534 -20.54 1.79 2.68
N LEU A 535 -20.29 0.51 2.35
CA LEU A 535 -19.39 0.11 1.29
C LEU A 535 -20.19 -0.52 0.14
N PHE A 536 -20.04 0.08 -1.05
CA PHE A 536 -20.65 -0.40 -2.29
C PHE A 536 -19.58 -1.12 -3.11
N GLU A 537 -19.76 -2.42 -3.37
CA GLU A 537 -18.71 -3.30 -3.91
C GLU A 537 -19.05 -3.94 -5.24
N GLN A 538 -20.30 -4.29 -5.50
CA GLN A 538 -20.77 -4.93 -6.72
C GLN A 538 -21.28 -3.88 -7.72
N LEU A 539 -21.34 -4.26 -9.00
CA LEU A 539 -21.83 -3.36 -10.05
C LEU A 539 -23.26 -2.86 -9.75
N GLU A 540 -24.14 -3.75 -9.30
CA GLU A 540 -25.52 -3.40 -8.89
C GLU A 540 -25.53 -2.41 -7.71
N ASP A 541 -24.66 -2.62 -6.71
CA ASP A 541 -24.56 -1.75 -5.54
C ASP A 541 -24.10 -0.35 -5.96
N LEU A 542 -23.10 -0.26 -6.86
CA LEU A 542 -22.61 1.01 -7.42
C LEU A 542 -23.71 1.73 -8.22
N GLN A 543 -24.51 1.00 -8.99
CA GLN A 543 -25.61 1.59 -9.75
C GLN A 543 -26.72 2.13 -8.85
N ASN A 544 -27.00 1.48 -7.72
CA ASN A 544 -28.06 1.83 -6.78
C ASN A 544 -27.63 2.70 -5.60
N CYS A 545 -26.35 3.05 -5.47
CA CYS A 545 -25.76 3.69 -4.29
C CYS A 545 -26.51 4.96 -3.83
N VAL A 546 -26.91 5.82 -4.76
CA VAL A 546 -27.60 7.07 -4.43
C VAL A 546 -28.97 6.81 -3.79
N ASN A 547 -29.75 5.83 -4.27
CA ASN A 547 -31.04 5.48 -3.67
C ASN A 547 -30.86 4.97 -2.24
N VAL A 548 -29.82 4.18 -2.00
CA VAL A 548 -29.48 3.67 -0.67
C VAL A 548 -29.08 4.82 0.26
N LEU A 549 -28.24 5.73 -0.21
CA LEU A 549 -27.80 6.90 0.55
C LEU A 549 -28.97 7.84 0.90
N GLU A 550 -29.93 8.05 -0.02
CA GLU A 550 -31.14 8.83 0.22
C GLU A 550 -31.98 8.28 1.39
N GLU A 551 -31.96 6.97 1.59
CA GLU A 551 -32.67 6.34 2.73
C GLU A 551 -31.79 6.32 4.01
N ILE A 552 -30.46 6.22 3.88
CA ILE A 552 -29.53 6.25 5.02
C ILE A 552 -29.61 7.58 5.76
N VAL A 553 -29.63 8.70 5.07
CA VAL A 553 -29.69 10.03 5.73
C VAL A 553 -30.98 10.31 6.49
N LYS A 554 -32.03 9.50 6.30
CA LYS A 554 -33.28 9.58 7.07
C LYS A 554 -33.20 8.85 8.42
N ILE A 555 -32.13 8.07 8.66
CA ILE A 555 -31.96 7.33 9.92
C ILE A 555 -31.63 8.34 11.03
N PRO A 556 -32.36 8.30 12.17
CA PRO A 556 -32.16 9.28 13.25
C PRO A 556 -30.75 9.35 13.82
N GLU A 557 -30.08 8.21 13.97
CA GLU A 557 -28.70 8.11 14.44
C GLU A 557 -27.74 8.77 13.44
N VAL A 558 -27.95 8.58 12.13
CA VAL A 558 -27.17 9.24 11.08
C VAL A 558 -27.38 10.73 11.13
N GLN A 559 -28.62 11.22 11.24
CA GLN A 559 -28.92 12.66 11.39
C GLN A 559 -28.27 13.27 12.63
N ALA A 560 -28.27 12.56 13.75
CA ALA A 560 -27.60 13.00 14.96
C ALA A 560 -26.07 13.09 14.76
N ARG A 561 -25.49 12.13 14.05
CA ARG A 561 -24.05 12.18 13.70
C ARG A 561 -23.71 13.31 12.76
N LEU A 562 -24.48 13.50 11.68
CA LEU A 562 -24.30 14.63 10.75
C LEU A 562 -24.31 15.95 11.48
N LYS A 563 -25.29 16.18 12.34
CA LYS A 563 -25.37 17.39 13.17
C LYS A 563 -24.15 17.56 14.07
N ALA A 564 -23.67 16.50 14.71
CA ALA A 564 -22.52 16.53 15.63
C ALA A 564 -21.18 16.75 14.90
N THR A 565 -21.07 16.37 13.63
CA THR A 565 -19.83 16.43 12.85
C THR A 565 -19.76 17.61 11.88
N GLY A 566 -20.78 18.47 11.84
CA GLY A 566 -20.89 19.55 10.86
C GLY A 566 -21.17 19.03 9.45
N ASN A 567 -22.13 18.12 9.34
CA ASN A 567 -22.58 17.45 8.11
C ASN A 567 -21.52 16.57 7.41
N LYS A 568 -20.51 16.09 8.13
CA LYS A 568 -19.50 15.18 7.56
C LYS A 568 -20.06 13.78 7.43
N MET A 569 -19.92 13.18 6.25
CA MET A 569 -20.28 11.80 5.95
C MET A 569 -19.19 11.11 5.13
N GLU A 570 -18.98 9.82 5.38
CA GLU A 570 -18.02 9.01 4.67
C GLU A 570 -18.74 7.86 3.94
N VAL A 571 -18.34 7.59 2.69
CA VAL A 571 -18.86 6.50 1.85
C VAL A 571 -17.68 5.76 1.25
N MET A 572 -17.66 4.44 1.34
CA MET A 572 -16.60 3.62 0.78
C MET A 572 -17.00 2.98 -0.54
N LEU A 573 -16.06 2.93 -1.48
CA LEU A 573 -16.22 2.29 -2.79
C LEU A 573 -15.24 1.13 -2.95
N GLY A 574 -15.74 -0.01 -3.39
CA GLY A 574 -14.98 -1.24 -3.54
C GLY A 574 -14.46 -1.41 -4.97
N TYR A 575 -13.16 -1.21 -5.17
CA TYR A 575 -12.49 -1.32 -6.47
C TYR A 575 -12.19 -2.74 -6.89
N SER A 576 -11.76 -3.57 -5.94
CA SER A 576 -11.30 -4.93 -6.23
C SER A 576 -12.45 -5.88 -6.49
N ASP A 577 -13.48 -5.84 -5.65
CA ASP A 577 -14.62 -6.73 -5.76
C ASP A 577 -15.46 -6.37 -6.99
N SER A 578 -15.63 -5.09 -7.31
CA SER A 578 -16.28 -4.66 -8.56
C SER A 578 -15.52 -5.10 -9.81
N SER A 579 -14.17 -5.06 -9.81
CA SER A 579 -13.37 -5.57 -10.93
C SER A 579 -13.50 -7.08 -11.12
N LYS A 580 -13.65 -7.84 -10.03
CA LYS A 580 -13.92 -9.29 -10.11
C LYS A 580 -15.33 -9.59 -10.62
N ASP A 581 -16.30 -8.76 -10.26
CA ASP A 581 -17.71 -8.89 -10.61
C ASP A 581 -17.98 -8.52 -12.08
N ALA A 582 -17.48 -7.38 -12.52
CA ALA A 582 -17.84 -6.77 -13.80
C ALA A 582 -16.71 -6.73 -14.86
N GLY A 583 -15.50 -7.07 -14.48
CA GLY A 583 -14.29 -6.86 -15.28
C GLY A 583 -13.63 -5.49 -15.04
N PRO A 584 -12.33 -5.34 -15.40
CA PRO A 584 -11.56 -4.15 -15.02
C PRO A 584 -12.03 -2.86 -15.68
N THR A 585 -12.42 -2.90 -16.95
CA THR A 585 -12.90 -1.72 -17.71
C THR A 585 -14.23 -1.24 -17.15
N THR A 586 -15.22 -2.10 -17.10
CA THR A 586 -16.56 -1.81 -16.57
C THR A 586 -16.49 -1.31 -15.12
N ALA A 587 -15.71 -1.97 -14.26
CA ALA A 587 -15.55 -1.53 -12.87
C ALA A 587 -14.97 -0.13 -12.76
N THR A 588 -13.96 0.21 -13.57
CA THR A 588 -13.35 1.55 -13.58
C THR A 588 -14.36 2.64 -13.97
N LEU A 589 -15.12 2.40 -15.03
CA LEU A 589 -16.14 3.34 -15.52
C LEU A 589 -17.33 3.47 -14.58
N ALA A 590 -17.79 2.34 -14.01
CA ALA A 590 -18.90 2.32 -13.04
C ALA A 590 -18.55 3.04 -11.74
N LEU A 591 -17.31 2.88 -11.24
CA LEU A 591 -16.82 3.60 -10.06
C LEU A 591 -16.80 5.10 -10.30
N HIS A 592 -16.20 5.57 -11.40
CA HIS A 592 -16.16 7.00 -11.75
C HIS A 592 -17.58 7.59 -11.87
N SER A 593 -18.50 6.85 -12.49
CA SER A 593 -19.91 7.24 -12.58
C SER A 593 -20.59 7.30 -11.21
N ALA A 594 -20.36 6.30 -10.34
CA ALA A 594 -20.91 6.26 -8.99
C ALA A 594 -20.40 7.43 -8.14
N GLU A 595 -19.10 7.72 -8.19
CA GLU A 595 -18.47 8.86 -7.50
C GLU A 595 -19.13 10.18 -7.92
N SER A 596 -19.27 10.42 -9.21
CA SER A 596 -19.92 11.63 -9.73
C SER A 596 -21.37 11.79 -9.23
N ARG A 597 -22.14 10.69 -9.20
CA ARG A 597 -23.53 10.69 -8.70
C ARG A 597 -23.61 10.90 -7.18
N ILE A 598 -22.71 10.28 -6.41
CA ILE A 598 -22.66 10.44 -4.96
C ILE A 598 -22.28 11.88 -4.59
N VAL A 599 -21.33 12.49 -5.30
CA VAL A 599 -20.95 13.90 -5.12
C VAL A 599 -22.12 14.82 -5.39
N ALA A 600 -22.82 14.64 -6.50
CA ALA A 600 -24.00 15.43 -6.83
C ALA A 600 -25.13 15.29 -5.78
N TRP A 601 -25.32 14.08 -5.27
CA TRP A 601 -26.25 13.81 -4.18
C TRP A 601 -25.83 14.49 -2.87
N ALA A 602 -24.56 14.40 -2.49
CA ALA A 602 -24.02 15.02 -1.27
C ALA A 602 -24.16 16.55 -1.30
N ALA A 603 -23.88 17.18 -2.45
CA ALA A 603 -24.06 18.62 -2.64
C ALA A 603 -25.53 19.04 -2.47
N LYS A 604 -26.48 18.24 -2.96
CA LYS A 604 -27.92 18.51 -2.79
C LYS A 604 -28.37 18.47 -1.32
N HIS A 605 -27.70 17.67 -0.48
CA HIS A 605 -28.03 17.50 0.93
C HIS A 605 -27.14 18.31 1.88
N ASP A 606 -26.29 19.19 1.37
CA ASP A 606 -25.30 19.98 2.15
C ASP A 606 -24.38 19.06 3.01
N ILE A 607 -23.99 17.93 2.45
CA ILE A 607 -23.12 16.95 3.09
C ILE A 607 -21.66 17.21 2.69
N ASP A 608 -20.81 17.36 3.70
CA ASP A 608 -19.36 17.40 3.55
C ASP A 608 -18.83 15.97 3.39
N LEU A 609 -18.80 15.51 2.13
CA LEU A 609 -18.54 14.12 1.76
C LEU A 609 -17.05 13.81 1.80
N THR A 610 -16.70 12.65 2.34
CA THR A 610 -15.41 11.98 2.13
C THR A 610 -15.63 10.65 1.42
N LEU A 611 -15.05 10.48 0.25
CA LEU A 611 -15.00 9.16 -0.41
C LEU A 611 -13.79 8.36 0.09
N PHE A 612 -14.07 7.14 0.50
CA PHE A 612 -13.04 6.20 0.91
C PHE A 612 -12.79 5.22 -0.24
N HIS A 613 -11.65 5.36 -0.89
CA HIS A 613 -11.29 4.56 -2.04
C HIS A 613 -10.69 3.23 -1.61
N GLY A 614 -11.32 2.13 -1.98
CA GLY A 614 -10.67 0.83 -2.06
C GLY A 614 -9.54 0.91 -3.09
N ARG A 615 -8.57 -0.01 -3.04
CA ARG A 615 -7.49 -0.04 -4.01
C ARG A 615 -7.76 -1.05 -5.11
N GLY A 616 -7.62 -0.64 -6.36
CA GLY A 616 -7.85 -1.47 -7.54
C GLY A 616 -8.10 -0.60 -8.76
N GLY A 617 -7.99 -1.14 -9.97
CA GLY A 617 -8.22 -0.41 -11.21
C GLY A 617 -7.33 0.85 -11.36
N ALA A 618 -7.91 2.02 -11.58
CA ALA A 618 -7.20 3.28 -11.75
C ALA A 618 -6.46 3.76 -10.48
N VAL A 619 -6.87 3.35 -9.29
CA VAL A 619 -6.25 3.76 -8.02
C VAL A 619 -5.12 2.80 -7.62
N GLY A 620 -4.07 2.77 -8.43
CA GLY A 620 -2.74 2.34 -7.97
C GLY A 620 -2.52 0.87 -7.69
N ARG A 621 -3.24 -0.08 -8.32
CA ARG A 621 -2.75 -1.46 -8.44
C ARG A 621 -1.61 -1.53 -9.46
N GLY A 622 -0.63 -2.38 -9.17
CA GLY A 622 0.48 -2.62 -10.08
C GLY A 622 1.58 -1.56 -10.10
N GLY A 623 1.61 -0.61 -9.13
CA GLY A 623 2.69 0.38 -9.01
C GLY A 623 2.45 1.69 -9.78
N GLY A 624 1.22 1.96 -10.23
CA GLY A 624 0.86 3.26 -10.79
C GLY A 624 0.99 4.40 -9.77
N PRO A 625 1.36 5.63 -10.19
CA PRO A 625 1.52 6.77 -9.30
C PRO A 625 0.18 7.16 -8.66
N ALA A 626 0.14 7.23 -7.31
CA ALA A 626 -1.08 7.56 -6.58
C ALA A 626 -1.61 8.97 -6.91
N ASN A 627 -0.72 9.93 -7.17
CA ASN A 627 -1.07 11.29 -7.54
C ASN A 627 -1.87 11.38 -8.84
N ARG A 628 -1.51 10.63 -9.88
CA ARG A 628 -2.29 10.58 -11.13
C ARG A 628 -3.70 10.02 -10.90
N ALA A 629 -3.81 9.01 -10.05
CA ALA A 629 -5.10 8.45 -9.68
C ALA A 629 -6.00 9.48 -8.96
N VAL A 630 -5.42 10.34 -8.12
CA VAL A 630 -6.16 11.44 -7.46
C VAL A 630 -6.66 12.45 -8.48
N LEU A 631 -5.79 12.87 -9.40
CA LEU A 631 -6.15 13.87 -10.44
C LEU A 631 -7.18 13.35 -11.46
N ALA A 632 -7.26 12.04 -11.63
CA ALA A 632 -8.24 11.38 -12.51
C ALA A 632 -9.65 11.27 -11.89
N GLN A 633 -9.83 11.67 -10.64
CA GLN A 633 -11.12 11.58 -9.95
C GLN A 633 -12.13 12.61 -10.46
N PRO A 634 -13.44 12.32 -10.38
CA PRO A 634 -14.48 13.27 -10.78
C PRO A 634 -14.41 14.58 -9.97
N LYS A 635 -14.91 15.65 -10.56
CA LYS A 635 -15.03 16.94 -9.88
C LYS A 635 -15.71 16.81 -8.52
N GLY A 636 -15.08 17.37 -7.49
CA GLY A 636 -15.60 17.44 -6.10
C GLY A 636 -15.53 16.12 -5.32
N SER A 637 -15.05 15.02 -5.92
CA SER A 637 -14.97 13.70 -5.22
C SER A 637 -13.86 13.65 -4.17
N VAL A 638 -12.78 14.40 -4.37
CA VAL A 638 -11.65 14.49 -3.44
C VAL A 638 -11.85 15.58 -2.39
N ASN A 639 -12.34 16.76 -2.79
CA ASN A 639 -12.65 17.88 -1.88
C ASN A 639 -11.56 18.16 -0.84
N CYS A 640 -10.30 18.24 -1.27
CA CYS A 640 -9.09 18.36 -0.41
C CYS A 640 -8.91 17.23 0.63
N ARG A 641 -9.66 16.15 0.56
CA ARG A 641 -9.52 14.98 1.44
C ARG A 641 -9.42 13.71 0.60
N PHE A 642 -8.29 13.03 0.72
CA PHE A 642 -8.08 11.79 0.01
C PHE A 642 -7.86 10.64 0.99
N LYS A 643 -8.79 9.71 1.00
CA LYS A 643 -8.76 8.52 1.85
C LYS A 643 -8.72 7.26 1.01
N LEU A 644 -7.74 6.40 1.26
CA LEU A 644 -7.59 5.14 0.52
C LEU A 644 -7.04 4.03 1.42
N THR A 645 -7.30 2.78 1.03
CA THR A 645 -6.59 1.63 1.62
C THR A 645 -5.18 1.54 1.05
N GLU A 646 -4.18 1.49 1.94
CA GLU A 646 -2.83 1.10 1.60
C GLU A 646 -2.68 -0.40 1.79
N GLN A 647 -2.46 -1.11 0.68
CA GLN A 647 -2.30 -2.55 0.69
C GLN A 647 -0.83 -2.91 0.95
N GLY A 648 -0.60 -4.03 1.65
CA GLY A 648 0.72 -4.43 2.15
C GLY A 648 1.83 -4.44 1.12
N GLU A 649 1.52 -4.81 -0.15
CA GLU A 649 2.51 -4.85 -1.23
C GLU A 649 3.16 -3.50 -1.58
N VAL A 650 2.50 -2.40 -1.25
CA VAL A 650 3.03 -1.07 -1.54
C VAL A 650 3.48 -0.31 -0.30
N ILE A 651 3.12 -0.80 0.89
CA ILE A 651 3.43 -0.11 2.15
C ILE A 651 4.94 0.03 2.29
N PHE A 652 5.69 -1.06 2.09
CA PHE A 652 7.14 -1.01 2.19
C PHE A 652 7.77 -0.11 1.11
N ALA A 653 7.32 -0.23 -0.15
CA ALA A 653 7.83 0.57 -1.26
C ALA A 653 7.59 2.08 -1.13
N ARG A 654 6.57 2.49 -0.36
CA ARG A 654 6.18 3.89 -0.17
C ARG A 654 6.63 4.46 1.17
N TYR A 655 6.61 3.65 2.22
CA TYR A 655 6.83 4.09 3.60
C TYR A 655 8.04 3.42 4.26
N GLY A 656 8.71 2.47 3.60
CA GLY A 656 9.86 1.75 4.15
C GLY A 656 11.15 2.57 4.22
N ASN A 657 11.25 3.63 3.40
CA ASN A 657 12.38 4.54 3.36
C ASN A 657 11.93 5.99 3.59
N PRO A 658 12.57 6.76 4.49
CA PRO A 658 12.17 8.13 4.82
C PRO A 658 12.12 9.08 3.60
N VAL A 659 13.06 9.00 2.67
CA VAL A 659 13.13 9.88 1.48
C VAL A 659 11.97 9.57 0.53
N LEU A 660 11.70 8.29 0.29
CA LEU A 660 10.58 7.86 -0.54
C LEU A 660 9.23 8.21 0.11
N ALA A 661 9.15 8.11 1.44
CA ALA A 661 7.95 8.48 2.19
C ALA A 661 7.66 9.98 2.10
N ILE A 662 8.66 10.85 2.29
CA ILE A 662 8.50 12.29 2.09
C ILE A 662 7.94 12.57 0.70
N ARG A 663 8.60 12.04 -0.33
CA ARG A 663 8.17 12.24 -1.72
C ARG A 663 6.75 11.76 -1.98
N HIS A 664 6.40 10.59 -1.46
CA HIS A 664 5.05 10.04 -1.61
C HIS A 664 3.99 10.92 -0.92
N LEU A 665 4.25 11.36 0.31
CA LEU A 665 3.34 12.22 1.08
C LEU A 665 3.15 13.57 0.41
N GLU A 666 4.23 14.23 -0.02
CA GLU A 666 4.18 15.52 -0.74
C GLU A 666 3.40 15.39 -2.05
N SER A 667 3.69 14.35 -2.83
CA SER A 667 3.05 14.10 -4.13
C SER A 667 1.54 13.84 -4.01
N VAL A 668 1.11 13.06 -3.01
CA VAL A 668 -0.32 12.78 -2.80
C VAL A 668 -1.03 14.02 -2.24
N ALA A 669 -0.41 14.74 -1.29
CA ALA A 669 -0.97 15.99 -0.76
C ALA A 669 -1.11 17.06 -1.86
N ALA A 670 -0.09 17.20 -2.72
CA ALA A 670 -0.14 18.07 -3.90
C ALA A 670 -1.31 17.75 -4.83
N ALA A 671 -1.44 16.49 -5.22
CA ALA A 671 -2.54 16.04 -6.08
C ALA A 671 -3.91 16.23 -5.42
N THR A 672 -3.99 16.03 -4.10
CA THR A 672 -5.23 16.20 -3.32
C THR A 672 -5.68 17.67 -3.32
N LEU A 673 -4.74 18.61 -3.22
CA LEU A 673 -5.05 20.04 -3.38
C LEU A 673 -5.42 20.41 -4.82
N LEU A 674 -4.59 19.97 -5.79
CA LEU A 674 -4.76 20.30 -7.21
C LEU A 674 -6.06 19.78 -7.79
N GLN A 675 -6.58 18.67 -7.29
CA GLN A 675 -7.86 18.13 -7.78
C GLN A 675 -9.02 19.11 -7.56
N SER A 676 -8.88 20.03 -6.59
CA SER A 676 -9.84 21.13 -6.35
C SER A 676 -9.51 22.43 -7.13
N ALA A 677 -8.47 22.44 -7.99
CA ALA A 677 -8.16 23.57 -8.83
C ALA A 677 -9.22 23.73 -9.94
N PRO A 678 -9.72 24.95 -10.21
CA PRO A 678 -10.72 25.20 -11.24
C PRO A 678 -10.36 24.65 -12.61
N SER A 679 -9.09 24.72 -13.01
CA SER A 679 -8.60 24.17 -14.28
C SER A 679 -8.74 22.64 -14.34
N VAL A 680 -8.37 21.92 -13.27
CA VAL A 680 -8.47 20.46 -13.19
C VAL A 680 -9.92 20.01 -13.15
N GLU A 681 -10.76 20.65 -12.32
CA GLU A 681 -12.18 20.34 -12.27
C GLU A 681 -12.88 20.53 -13.61
N LYS A 682 -12.53 21.62 -14.32
CA LYS A 682 -13.07 21.93 -15.65
C LYS A 682 -12.68 20.84 -16.64
N THR A 683 -11.40 20.49 -16.72
CA THR A 683 -10.91 19.45 -17.64
C THR A 683 -11.62 18.12 -17.37
N ASN A 684 -11.68 17.67 -16.12
CA ASN A 684 -12.32 16.39 -15.78
C ASN A 684 -13.82 16.39 -16.16
N THR A 685 -14.53 17.51 -15.97
CA THR A 685 -15.94 17.61 -16.33
C THR A 685 -16.13 17.57 -17.85
N GLU A 686 -15.42 18.42 -18.59
CA GLU A 686 -15.52 18.52 -20.04
C GLU A 686 -15.15 17.20 -20.74
N MET A 687 -14.10 16.52 -20.26
CA MET A 687 -13.66 15.25 -20.85
C MET A 687 -14.64 14.11 -20.54
N THR A 688 -15.20 14.07 -19.34
CA THR A 688 -16.24 13.08 -19.00
C THR A 688 -17.46 13.23 -19.92
N GLU A 689 -17.89 14.45 -20.20
CA GLU A 689 -19.01 14.71 -21.12
C GLU A 689 -18.65 14.41 -22.57
N LYS A 690 -17.47 14.84 -23.03
CA LYS A 690 -16.98 14.65 -24.41
C LYS A 690 -16.91 13.17 -24.79
N TYR A 691 -16.44 12.33 -23.89
CA TYR A 691 -16.22 10.89 -24.17
C TYR A 691 -17.32 9.97 -23.63
N ALA A 692 -18.49 10.50 -23.28
CA ALA A 692 -19.61 9.72 -22.72
C ALA A 692 -20.07 8.58 -23.65
N GLN A 693 -20.17 8.81 -24.96
CA GLN A 693 -20.54 7.76 -25.93
C GLN A 693 -19.47 6.68 -26.04
N MET A 694 -18.17 7.06 -26.04
CA MET A 694 -17.06 6.12 -26.04
C MET A 694 -17.11 5.22 -24.81
N THR A 695 -17.31 5.80 -23.62
CA THR A 695 -17.36 5.04 -22.35
C THR A 695 -18.53 4.07 -22.33
N GLU A 696 -19.70 4.44 -22.84
CA GLU A 696 -20.87 3.56 -22.92
C GLU A 696 -20.58 2.32 -23.78
N VAL A 697 -19.95 2.50 -24.94
CA VAL A 697 -19.59 1.38 -25.82
C VAL A 697 -18.52 0.50 -25.17
N LEU A 698 -17.47 1.11 -24.58
CA LEU A 698 -16.40 0.37 -23.92
C LEU A 698 -16.91 -0.43 -22.73
N ASP A 699 -17.77 0.17 -21.89
CA ASP A 699 -18.37 -0.47 -20.74
C ASP A 699 -19.17 -1.70 -21.16
N ASN A 700 -20.18 -1.54 -22.01
CA ASN A 700 -21.06 -2.62 -22.43
C ASN A 700 -20.29 -3.76 -23.11
N ALA A 701 -19.36 -3.45 -24.02
CA ALA A 701 -18.63 -4.47 -24.76
C ALA A 701 -17.62 -5.23 -23.89
N SER A 702 -16.94 -4.52 -23.00
CA SER A 702 -16.01 -5.11 -22.05
C SER A 702 -16.74 -6.03 -21.07
N HIS A 703 -17.87 -5.60 -20.53
CA HIS A 703 -18.68 -6.39 -19.61
C HIS A 703 -19.20 -7.66 -20.26
N GLU A 704 -19.78 -7.55 -21.48
CA GLU A 704 -20.24 -8.69 -22.25
C GLU A 704 -19.11 -9.72 -22.47
N ARG A 705 -17.91 -9.25 -22.85
CA ARG A 705 -16.75 -10.09 -23.08
C ARG A 705 -16.26 -10.78 -21.81
N PHE A 706 -16.27 -10.07 -20.69
CA PHE A 706 -15.86 -10.61 -19.40
C PHE A 706 -16.83 -11.69 -18.91
N LEU A 707 -18.12 -11.44 -19.00
CA LEU A 707 -19.14 -12.41 -18.65
C LEU A 707 -19.13 -13.64 -19.57
N ASP A 708 -18.83 -13.48 -20.88
CA ASP A 708 -18.65 -14.61 -21.80
C ASP A 708 -17.55 -15.58 -21.34
N LEU A 709 -16.46 -15.06 -20.76
CA LEU A 709 -15.43 -15.90 -20.18
C LEU A 709 -15.90 -16.58 -18.89
N LEU A 710 -16.43 -15.80 -17.93
CA LEU A 710 -16.82 -16.32 -16.62
C LEU A 710 -17.94 -17.35 -16.67
N ASN A 711 -18.89 -17.17 -17.60
CA ASN A 711 -20.02 -18.05 -17.79
C ASN A 711 -19.72 -19.27 -18.68
N THR A 712 -18.48 -19.38 -19.19
CA THR A 712 -18.05 -20.58 -19.90
C THR A 712 -18.07 -21.76 -18.92
N PRO A 713 -18.70 -22.91 -19.27
CA PRO A 713 -18.72 -24.07 -18.40
C PRO A 713 -17.31 -24.45 -17.92
N ASP A 714 -17.22 -24.88 -16.67
CA ASP A 714 -15.97 -25.32 -16.03
C ASP A 714 -14.88 -24.25 -15.87
N PHE A 715 -15.18 -22.97 -16.09
CA PHE A 715 -14.20 -21.89 -15.93
C PHE A 715 -13.55 -21.86 -14.52
N ALA A 716 -14.32 -21.95 -13.45
CA ALA A 716 -13.77 -21.85 -12.09
C ALA A 716 -12.88 -23.06 -11.72
N PRO A 717 -13.24 -24.32 -11.99
CA PRO A 717 -12.34 -25.47 -11.88
C PRO A 717 -11.09 -25.32 -12.75
N TRP A 718 -11.25 -24.95 -14.02
CA TRP A 718 -10.15 -24.74 -14.95
C TRP A 718 -9.18 -23.67 -14.44
N PHE A 719 -9.66 -22.52 -13.98
CA PHE A 719 -8.85 -21.46 -13.41
C PHE A 719 -7.99 -21.98 -12.24
N SER A 720 -8.54 -22.83 -11.37
CA SER A 720 -7.80 -23.42 -10.25
C SER A 720 -6.72 -24.40 -10.70
N ILE A 721 -6.84 -24.96 -11.92
CA ILE A 721 -5.87 -25.90 -12.51
C ILE A 721 -4.78 -25.13 -13.26
N VAL A 722 -5.12 -24.11 -14.04
CA VAL A 722 -4.16 -23.39 -14.87
C VAL A 722 -3.39 -22.31 -14.11
N THR A 723 -3.69 -22.12 -12.83
CA THR A 723 -2.99 -21.15 -11.97
C THR A 723 -2.61 -21.78 -10.64
N PRO A 724 -1.66 -21.21 -9.87
CA PRO A 724 -1.30 -21.71 -8.55
C PRO A 724 -2.30 -21.30 -7.44
N LEU A 725 -3.59 -21.15 -7.73
CA LEU A 725 -4.62 -20.69 -6.79
C LEU A 725 -4.64 -21.50 -5.48
N THR A 726 -4.56 -22.81 -5.59
CA THR A 726 -4.59 -23.69 -4.41
C THR A 726 -3.37 -23.50 -3.54
N GLU A 727 -2.22 -23.41 -4.15
CA GLU A 727 -0.93 -23.25 -3.47
C GLU A 727 -0.74 -21.85 -2.89
N VAL A 728 -1.19 -20.81 -3.59
CA VAL A 728 -1.27 -19.44 -3.05
C VAL A 728 -2.07 -19.39 -1.75
N GLY A 729 -3.13 -20.18 -1.64
CA GLY A 729 -3.91 -20.29 -0.40
C GLY A 729 -3.15 -20.90 0.79
N LEU A 730 -2.03 -21.58 0.54
CA LEU A 730 -1.17 -22.18 1.57
C LEU A 730 -0.07 -21.23 2.05
N LEU A 731 0.18 -20.11 1.37
CA LEU A 731 1.19 -19.15 1.79
C LEU A 731 0.90 -18.64 3.20
N PRO A 732 1.91 -18.62 4.09
CA PRO A 732 1.76 -18.10 5.45
C PRO A 732 1.92 -16.57 5.52
N ILE A 733 1.13 -15.85 4.71
CA ILE A 733 1.31 -14.43 4.40
C ILE A 733 0.31 -13.49 5.09
N GLY A 734 -0.64 -14.02 5.85
CA GLY A 734 -1.60 -13.22 6.59
C GLY A 734 -2.51 -14.06 7.47
N SER A 735 -3.11 -13.43 8.47
CA SER A 735 -4.06 -14.08 9.38
C SER A 735 -5.38 -14.45 8.67
N ARG A 736 -5.70 -13.77 7.57
CA ARG A 736 -6.96 -13.93 6.84
C ARG A 736 -6.97 -15.22 6.01
N PRO A 737 -8.02 -16.05 6.05
CA PRO A 737 -8.16 -17.21 5.17
C PRO A 737 -8.26 -16.81 3.69
N ALA A 738 -7.63 -17.58 2.79
CA ALA A 738 -7.67 -17.31 1.35
C ALA A 738 -9.04 -17.55 0.69
N LYS A 739 -9.91 -18.35 1.31
CA LYS A 739 -11.25 -18.72 0.81
C LYS A 739 -12.32 -18.31 1.82
N ARG A 740 -13.51 -17.92 1.32
CA ARG A 740 -14.71 -17.64 2.15
C ARG A 740 -15.43 -18.93 2.58
N GLY A 741 -15.13 -20.12 1.97
CA GLY A 741 -15.78 -21.41 2.24
C GLY A 741 -14.86 -22.61 2.04
N LEU A 742 -15.35 -23.84 2.26
CA LEU A 742 -14.60 -25.09 2.22
C LEU A 742 -14.30 -25.64 0.80
N GLY A 743 -14.78 -24.99 -0.28
CA GLY A 743 -14.50 -25.39 -1.66
C GLY A 743 -14.85 -24.27 -2.63
N ALA A 744 -13.99 -23.93 -3.57
CA ALA A 744 -14.30 -23.02 -4.66
C ALA A 744 -15.16 -23.78 -5.70
N LYS A 745 -16.47 -23.76 -5.52
CA LYS A 745 -17.42 -24.25 -6.52
C LYS A 745 -17.91 -23.14 -7.44
N SER A 746 -17.80 -21.88 -7.01
CA SER A 746 -18.12 -20.70 -7.79
C SER A 746 -17.06 -19.61 -7.58
N LEU A 747 -17.02 -18.62 -8.45
CA LEU A 747 -16.17 -17.44 -8.31
C LEU A 747 -16.56 -16.58 -7.11
N ASP A 748 -17.79 -16.67 -6.63
CA ASP A 748 -18.27 -15.93 -5.44
C ASP A 748 -17.55 -16.37 -4.16
N ASP A 749 -17.11 -17.63 -4.11
CA ASP A 749 -16.34 -18.17 -3.00
C ASP A 749 -14.89 -17.66 -2.98
N LEU A 750 -14.40 -17.11 -4.11
CA LEU A 750 -13.04 -16.61 -4.22
C LEU A 750 -12.95 -15.17 -3.76
N ARG A 751 -11.93 -14.90 -2.93
CA ARG A 751 -11.54 -13.54 -2.61
C ARG A 751 -10.80 -12.90 -3.79
N THR A 752 -10.91 -11.60 -3.93
CA THR A 752 -10.33 -10.87 -5.04
C THR A 752 -8.81 -10.95 -5.09
N ILE A 753 -8.13 -10.91 -3.92
CA ILE A 753 -6.66 -11.00 -3.88
C ILE A 753 -6.15 -12.32 -4.45
N PRO A 754 -6.60 -13.51 -4.02
CA PRO A 754 -6.21 -14.76 -4.66
C PRO A 754 -6.54 -14.82 -6.15
N TRP A 755 -7.66 -14.22 -6.59
CA TRP A 755 -8.03 -14.12 -7.99
C TRP A 755 -6.97 -13.36 -8.80
N VAL A 756 -6.69 -12.13 -8.44
CA VAL A 756 -5.74 -11.27 -9.16
C VAL A 756 -4.32 -11.84 -9.07
N PHE A 757 -3.91 -12.28 -7.88
CA PHE A 757 -2.57 -12.80 -7.63
C PHE A 757 -2.27 -14.07 -8.41
N SER A 758 -3.23 -14.99 -8.53
CA SER A 758 -3.04 -16.23 -9.28
C SER A 758 -2.85 -15.99 -10.77
N TRP A 759 -3.58 -15.04 -11.36
CA TRP A 759 -3.36 -14.63 -12.75
C TRP A 759 -2.01 -13.95 -12.98
N ALA A 760 -1.55 -13.16 -11.99
CA ALA A 760 -0.22 -12.55 -12.05
C ALA A 760 0.89 -13.60 -12.00
N GLN A 761 0.76 -14.60 -11.14
CA GLN A 761 1.69 -15.73 -11.05
C GLN A 761 1.80 -16.54 -12.34
N ALA A 762 0.70 -16.72 -13.05
CA ALA A 762 0.66 -17.39 -14.34
C ALA A 762 1.16 -16.53 -15.52
N ARG A 763 1.71 -15.31 -15.27
CA ARG A 763 2.19 -14.36 -16.28
C ARG A 763 1.10 -13.95 -17.29
N ILE A 764 -0.16 -13.97 -16.87
CA ILE A 764 -1.33 -13.61 -17.69
C ILE A 764 -1.88 -12.25 -17.28
N ASN A 765 -1.93 -11.93 -15.98
CA ASN A 765 -2.51 -10.68 -15.42
C ASN A 765 -3.94 -10.37 -15.92
N LEU A 766 -4.74 -11.39 -16.21
CA LEU A 766 -6.07 -11.29 -16.83
C LEU A 766 -6.97 -10.25 -16.16
N ALA A 767 -6.96 -10.20 -14.83
CA ALA A 767 -7.80 -9.31 -14.02
C ALA A 767 -7.53 -7.82 -14.25
N ALA A 768 -6.45 -7.45 -14.95
CA ALA A 768 -6.09 -6.06 -15.19
C ALA A 768 -6.56 -5.53 -16.57
N TRP A 769 -6.77 -6.40 -17.55
CA TRP A 769 -6.93 -5.96 -18.95
C TRP A 769 -8.04 -6.68 -19.74
N TYR A 770 -8.58 -7.81 -19.24
CA TYR A 770 -9.51 -8.63 -20.03
C TYR A 770 -10.78 -7.88 -20.38
N GLY A 771 -11.15 -7.91 -21.66
CA GLY A 771 -12.34 -7.28 -22.21
C GLY A 771 -12.08 -5.94 -22.91
N LEU A 772 -10.95 -5.26 -22.62
CA LEU A 772 -10.65 -3.96 -23.25
C LEU A 772 -10.38 -4.10 -24.74
N GLY A 773 -9.65 -5.14 -25.19
CA GLY A 773 -9.35 -5.36 -26.60
C GLY A 773 -10.60 -5.50 -27.45
N SER A 774 -11.53 -6.35 -26.98
CA SER A 774 -12.85 -6.53 -27.62
C SER A 774 -13.69 -5.25 -27.60
N ALA A 775 -13.62 -4.48 -26.50
CA ALA A 775 -14.32 -3.20 -26.40
C ALA A 775 -13.80 -2.15 -27.38
N CYS A 776 -12.48 -2.00 -27.50
CA CYS A 776 -11.85 -1.10 -28.46
C CYS A 776 -12.13 -1.51 -29.91
N GLU A 777 -12.10 -2.81 -30.21
CA GLU A 777 -12.45 -3.34 -31.55
C GLU A 777 -13.90 -3.02 -31.92
N LYS A 778 -14.83 -3.13 -30.96
CA LYS A 778 -16.25 -2.79 -31.15
C LYS A 778 -16.48 -1.29 -31.32
N PHE A 779 -15.75 -0.46 -30.60
CA PHE A 779 -15.79 0.99 -30.76
C PHE A 779 -15.21 1.45 -32.10
N GLY A 780 -14.06 0.93 -32.51
CA GLY A 780 -13.47 1.03 -33.84
C GLY A 780 -12.82 2.38 -34.19
N ASP A 781 -13.08 3.45 -33.45
CA ASP A 781 -12.52 4.78 -33.72
C ASP A 781 -11.23 5.00 -32.92
N LEU A 782 -10.08 4.71 -33.58
CA LEU A 782 -8.76 4.85 -32.99
C LEU A 782 -8.39 6.32 -32.68
N ASP A 783 -8.83 7.24 -33.51
CA ASP A 783 -8.47 8.66 -33.36
C ASP A 783 -9.13 9.23 -32.10
N THR A 784 -10.39 8.92 -31.84
CA THR A 784 -11.08 9.28 -30.59
C THR A 784 -10.43 8.62 -29.38
N LEU A 785 -9.99 7.35 -29.46
CA LEU A 785 -9.29 6.68 -28.36
C LEU A 785 -7.94 7.33 -28.04
N ARG A 786 -7.19 7.75 -29.04
CA ARG A 786 -5.91 8.47 -28.87
C ARG A 786 -6.12 9.84 -28.24
N GLU A 787 -7.09 10.60 -28.75
CA GLU A 787 -7.43 11.91 -28.23
C GLU A 787 -7.86 11.79 -26.74
N ALA A 788 -8.68 10.80 -26.38
CA ALA A 788 -9.04 10.53 -25.01
C ALA A 788 -7.84 10.14 -24.12
N TYR A 789 -6.88 9.41 -24.65
CA TYR A 789 -5.65 9.06 -23.95
C TYR A 789 -4.79 10.31 -23.66
N GLU A 790 -4.71 11.24 -24.59
CA GLU A 790 -3.94 12.49 -24.46
C GLU A 790 -4.61 13.50 -23.53
N GLU A 791 -5.95 13.63 -23.59
CA GLU A 791 -6.68 14.73 -22.95
C GLU A 791 -7.36 14.36 -21.64
N TRP A 792 -7.76 13.08 -21.45
CA TRP A 792 -8.57 12.67 -20.32
C TRP A 792 -7.79 11.91 -19.25
N PRO A 793 -7.51 12.51 -18.05
CA PRO A 793 -6.70 11.89 -17.01
C PRO A 793 -7.18 10.51 -16.54
N LEU A 794 -8.50 10.26 -16.52
CA LEU A 794 -9.05 8.94 -16.18
C LEU A 794 -8.62 7.89 -17.21
N PHE A 795 -8.83 8.18 -18.51
CA PHE A 795 -8.56 7.23 -19.56
C PHE A 795 -7.05 6.98 -19.74
N SER A 796 -6.24 8.04 -19.69
CA SER A 796 -4.77 7.90 -19.75
C SER A 796 -4.24 7.06 -18.58
N THR A 797 -4.68 7.32 -17.35
CA THR A 797 -4.27 6.54 -16.18
C THR A 797 -4.71 5.07 -16.28
N PHE A 798 -5.90 4.83 -16.79
CA PHE A 798 -6.45 3.49 -16.99
C PHE A 798 -5.64 2.71 -18.04
N ILE A 799 -5.38 3.28 -19.20
CA ILE A 799 -4.58 2.66 -20.28
C ILE A 799 -3.13 2.43 -19.82
N ASP A 800 -2.51 3.40 -19.13
CA ASP A 800 -1.17 3.27 -18.55
C ASP A 800 -1.05 2.07 -17.58
N ASN A 801 -2.06 1.84 -16.75
CA ASN A 801 -2.09 0.71 -15.82
C ASN A 801 -2.26 -0.64 -16.56
N ILE A 802 -3.05 -0.66 -17.61
CA ILE A 802 -3.21 -1.85 -18.46
C ILE A 802 -1.93 -2.14 -19.21
N GLU A 803 -1.31 -1.14 -19.82
CA GLU A 803 -0.04 -1.27 -20.52
C GLU A 803 1.07 -1.84 -19.61
N MET A 804 1.18 -1.31 -18.40
CA MET A 804 2.11 -1.82 -17.40
C MET A 804 1.82 -3.27 -17.03
N SER A 805 0.55 -3.67 -16.95
CA SER A 805 0.16 -5.04 -16.66
C SER A 805 0.47 -5.97 -17.83
N LEU A 806 0.25 -5.52 -19.07
CA LEU A 806 0.61 -6.23 -20.30
C LEU A 806 2.13 -6.38 -20.44
N ALA A 807 2.92 -5.37 -20.08
CA ALA A 807 4.38 -5.45 -20.08
C ALA A 807 4.93 -6.53 -19.13
N LYS A 808 4.14 -6.96 -18.15
CA LYS A 808 4.46 -8.04 -17.21
C LYS A 808 3.90 -9.40 -17.64
N THR A 809 3.14 -9.48 -18.73
CA THR A 809 2.65 -10.74 -19.32
C THR A 809 3.75 -11.39 -20.18
N ASP A 810 3.68 -12.71 -20.33
CA ASP A 810 4.51 -13.45 -21.28
C ASP A 810 3.67 -14.57 -21.89
N GLU A 811 3.34 -14.46 -23.19
CA GLU A 811 2.48 -15.43 -23.88
C GLU A 811 3.07 -16.84 -23.90
N ARG A 812 4.39 -16.98 -23.97
CA ARG A 812 5.07 -18.30 -24.01
C ARG A 812 4.90 -19.02 -22.67
N ILE A 813 5.13 -18.30 -21.57
CA ILE A 813 4.96 -18.82 -20.19
C ILE A 813 3.47 -19.02 -19.90
N ALA A 814 2.61 -18.07 -20.29
CA ALA A 814 1.15 -18.21 -20.16
C ALA A 814 0.65 -19.51 -20.81
N LYS A 815 1.11 -19.84 -22.02
CA LYS A 815 0.78 -21.11 -22.68
C LYS A 815 1.18 -22.34 -21.87
N MET A 816 2.31 -22.30 -21.17
CA MET A 816 2.75 -23.41 -20.31
C MET A 816 1.79 -23.61 -19.12
N TYR A 817 1.30 -22.51 -18.52
CA TYR A 817 0.30 -22.60 -17.46
C TYR A 817 -1.05 -23.05 -17.97
N LEU A 818 -1.52 -22.49 -19.07
CA LEU A 818 -2.80 -22.88 -19.70
C LEU A 818 -2.80 -24.36 -20.13
N ALA A 819 -1.65 -24.91 -20.54
CA ALA A 819 -1.48 -26.32 -20.86
C ALA A 819 -1.54 -27.27 -19.63
N LEU A 820 -1.64 -26.76 -18.41
CA LEU A 820 -1.96 -27.58 -17.23
C LEU A 820 -3.43 -28.02 -17.19
N GLY A 821 -4.31 -27.31 -17.89
CA GLY A 821 -5.73 -27.65 -18.05
C GLY A 821 -6.04 -28.20 -19.42
N ASP A 822 -7.12 -28.99 -19.53
CA ASP A 822 -7.50 -29.69 -20.75
C ASP A 822 -8.50 -28.92 -21.64
N ASP A 823 -8.83 -27.63 -21.30
CA ASP A 823 -9.80 -26.82 -22.06
C ASP A 823 -9.09 -25.85 -23.03
N GLU A 824 -9.02 -26.28 -24.31
CA GLU A 824 -8.45 -25.47 -25.39
C GLU A 824 -9.30 -24.24 -25.71
N ASN A 825 -10.63 -24.28 -25.52
CA ASN A 825 -11.51 -23.16 -25.80
C ASN A 825 -11.29 -22.00 -24.82
N LEU A 826 -11.23 -22.32 -23.50
CA LEU A 826 -10.92 -21.33 -22.46
C LEU A 826 -9.50 -20.74 -22.66
N SER A 827 -8.52 -21.59 -22.95
CA SER A 827 -7.15 -21.16 -23.24
C SER A 827 -7.09 -20.22 -24.43
N LYS A 828 -7.81 -20.54 -25.51
CA LYS A 828 -7.91 -19.69 -26.70
C LYS A 828 -8.59 -18.36 -26.41
N LYS A 829 -9.72 -18.34 -25.69
CA LYS A 829 -10.42 -17.10 -25.31
C LYS A 829 -9.49 -16.13 -24.56
N VAL A 830 -8.64 -16.64 -23.64
CA VAL A 830 -7.69 -15.84 -22.89
C VAL A 830 -6.57 -15.30 -23.77
N LEU A 831 -5.96 -16.16 -24.61
CA LEU A 831 -4.83 -15.76 -25.46
C LEU A 831 -5.25 -14.80 -26.58
N ASP A 832 -6.43 -15.02 -27.20
CA ASP A 832 -6.93 -14.16 -28.25
C ASP A 832 -7.23 -12.75 -27.72
N GLU A 833 -7.86 -12.67 -26.54
CA GLU A 833 -8.14 -11.37 -25.91
C GLU A 833 -6.86 -10.66 -25.44
N MET A 834 -5.86 -11.40 -24.97
CA MET A 834 -4.55 -10.84 -24.61
C MET A 834 -3.88 -10.18 -25.80
N LYS A 835 -3.85 -10.88 -26.95
CA LYS A 835 -3.28 -10.34 -28.19
C LYS A 835 -4.06 -9.13 -28.70
N LEU A 836 -5.38 -9.19 -28.65
CA LEU A 836 -6.26 -8.11 -29.11
C LEU A 836 -6.09 -6.88 -28.23
N THR A 837 -6.05 -7.05 -26.90
CA THR A 837 -5.83 -5.95 -25.96
C THR A 837 -4.46 -5.32 -26.15
N THR A 838 -3.40 -6.12 -26.27
CA THR A 838 -2.04 -5.63 -26.52
C THR A 838 -1.99 -4.81 -27.83
N LYS A 839 -2.59 -5.31 -28.90
CA LYS A 839 -2.67 -4.61 -30.19
C LYS A 839 -3.35 -3.24 -30.06
N TRP A 840 -4.48 -3.16 -29.35
CA TRP A 840 -5.22 -1.90 -29.19
C TRP A 840 -4.51 -0.93 -28.26
N VAL A 841 -3.98 -1.39 -27.14
CA VAL A 841 -3.22 -0.54 -26.21
C VAL A 841 -2.02 0.08 -26.92
N LEU A 842 -1.21 -0.69 -27.64
CA LEU A 842 -0.08 -0.18 -28.41
C LEU A 842 -0.50 0.85 -29.48
N LYS A 843 -1.62 0.63 -30.15
CA LYS A 843 -2.17 1.62 -31.09
C LYS A 843 -2.60 2.91 -30.42
N ILE A 844 -3.22 2.82 -29.23
CA ILE A 844 -3.68 3.98 -28.45
C ILE A 844 -2.49 4.82 -27.97
N VAL A 845 -1.50 4.18 -27.32
CA VAL A 845 -0.31 4.87 -26.83
C VAL A 845 0.70 5.23 -27.94
N ASN A 846 0.45 4.76 -29.17
CA ASN A 846 1.29 4.96 -30.35
C ASN A 846 2.71 4.41 -30.20
N ASP A 847 2.85 3.26 -29.57
CA ASP A 847 4.11 2.54 -29.35
C ASP A 847 4.17 1.23 -30.17
N GLU A 848 5.38 0.74 -30.40
CA GLU A 848 5.61 -0.56 -31.06
C GLU A 848 5.65 -1.72 -30.07
N TRP A 849 6.07 -1.47 -28.82
CA TRP A 849 6.09 -2.44 -27.71
C TRP A 849 5.69 -1.77 -26.40
N PRO A 850 5.21 -2.54 -25.41
CA PRO A 850 4.73 -1.98 -24.15
C PRO A 850 5.79 -1.17 -23.40
N LEU A 851 5.40 0.02 -22.90
CA LEU A 851 6.23 0.96 -22.15
C LEU A 851 7.41 1.56 -22.93
N GLN A 852 7.33 1.63 -24.25
CA GLN A 852 8.36 2.25 -25.07
C GLN A 852 8.56 3.74 -24.71
N HIS A 853 7.50 4.49 -24.50
CA HIS A 853 7.54 5.90 -24.08
C HIS A 853 7.88 6.08 -22.59
N ARG A 854 7.77 5.02 -21.77
CA ARG A 854 8.05 5.03 -20.32
C ARG A 854 9.34 4.28 -20.00
N HIS A 855 10.45 4.77 -20.54
CA HIS A 855 11.74 4.10 -20.56
C HIS A 855 12.20 3.53 -19.22
N VAL A 856 12.12 4.32 -18.13
CA VAL A 856 12.59 3.88 -16.81
C VAL A 856 11.83 2.66 -16.31
N LEU A 857 10.49 2.69 -16.45
CA LEU A 857 9.64 1.58 -16.02
C LEU A 857 9.83 0.36 -16.94
N GLY A 858 9.90 0.59 -18.26
CA GLY A 858 10.13 -0.45 -19.24
C GLY A 858 11.48 -1.17 -19.04
N GLN A 859 12.55 -0.43 -18.79
CA GLN A 859 13.86 -1.00 -18.46
C GLN A 859 13.85 -1.80 -17.16
N ALA A 860 13.22 -1.26 -16.10
CA ALA A 860 13.11 -1.96 -14.82
C ALA A 860 12.40 -3.32 -14.94
N ILE A 861 11.36 -3.41 -15.79
CA ILE A 861 10.68 -4.68 -16.09
C ILE A 861 11.57 -5.61 -16.91
N ARG A 862 12.21 -5.13 -17.97
CA ARG A 862 13.07 -5.94 -18.86
C ARG A 862 14.24 -6.58 -18.11
N ILE A 863 14.89 -5.84 -17.20
CA ILE A 863 16.01 -6.36 -16.41
C ILE A 863 15.59 -7.53 -15.51
N ARG A 864 14.38 -7.47 -14.99
CA ARG A 864 13.85 -8.50 -14.07
C ARG A 864 13.23 -9.71 -14.80
N SER A 865 12.69 -9.49 -16.01
CA SER A 865 11.97 -10.52 -16.77
C SER A 865 12.71 -11.86 -16.90
N PRO A 866 14.01 -11.93 -17.24
CA PRO A 866 14.71 -13.20 -17.37
C PRO A 866 14.68 -14.06 -16.10
N TYR A 867 14.82 -13.42 -14.98
CA TYR A 867 14.84 -14.10 -13.67
C TYR A 867 13.41 -14.50 -13.23
N VAL A 868 12.43 -13.66 -13.55
CA VAL A 868 11.00 -14.00 -13.34
C VAL A 868 10.63 -15.19 -14.21
N ASP A 869 11.10 -15.24 -15.46
CA ASP A 869 10.85 -16.33 -16.40
C ASP A 869 11.41 -17.64 -15.87
N ALA A 870 12.65 -17.65 -15.36
CA ALA A 870 13.26 -18.82 -14.73
C ALA A 870 12.44 -19.35 -13.54
N LEU A 871 11.95 -18.47 -12.66
CA LEU A 871 11.09 -18.85 -11.56
C LEU A 871 9.70 -19.33 -12.02
N SER A 872 9.12 -18.68 -13.02
CA SER A 872 7.82 -19.08 -13.57
C SER A 872 7.89 -20.46 -14.25
N VAL A 873 8.97 -20.74 -14.97
CA VAL A 873 9.24 -22.08 -15.52
C VAL A 873 9.39 -23.10 -14.39
N THR A 874 10.18 -22.80 -13.36
CA THR A 874 10.32 -23.69 -12.18
C THR A 874 8.97 -23.95 -11.52
N GLN A 875 8.14 -22.93 -11.38
CA GLN A 875 6.80 -23.03 -10.76
C GLN A 875 5.87 -23.92 -11.60
N VAL A 876 5.76 -23.69 -12.91
CA VAL A 876 4.84 -24.46 -13.75
C VAL A 876 5.25 -25.93 -13.85
N LEU A 877 6.55 -26.22 -13.88
CA LEU A 877 7.06 -27.59 -13.85
C LEU A 877 6.76 -28.28 -12.52
N ALA A 878 6.92 -27.58 -11.40
CA ALA A 878 6.56 -28.07 -10.08
C ALA A 878 5.04 -28.32 -9.95
N LEU A 879 4.19 -27.40 -10.46
CA LEU A 879 2.75 -27.58 -10.53
C LEU A 879 2.35 -28.79 -11.38
N ARG A 880 2.99 -28.96 -12.55
CA ARG A 880 2.78 -30.10 -13.43
C ARG A 880 3.09 -31.41 -12.70
N SER A 881 4.22 -31.45 -11.99
CA SER A 881 4.63 -32.64 -11.22
C SER A 881 3.68 -32.94 -10.04
N LEU A 882 3.21 -31.90 -9.35
CA LEU A 882 2.28 -32.05 -8.23
C LEU A 882 0.87 -32.49 -8.68
N ARG A 883 0.39 -32.03 -9.86
CA ARG A 883 -0.96 -32.28 -10.38
C ARG A 883 -1.09 -33.45 -11.33
N LYS A 884 -0.03 -33.81 -12.04
CA LYS A 884 -0.01 -35.06 -12.76
C LYS A 884 -0.11 -36.20 -11.74
N LYS A 885 -1.20 -36.91 -11.77
CA LYS A 885 -1.21 -38.31 -11.36
C LYS A 885 -0.24 -39.03 -12.28
N VAL A 886 1.05 -38.98 -11.94
CA VAL A 886 2.04 -39.77 -12.68
C VAL A 886 1.58 -41.20 -12.54
N ASP A 887 1.35 -41.85 -13.65
CA ASP A 887 0.97 -43.23 -13.81
C ASP A 887 1.12 -44.09 -12.52
N LYS A 888 0.05 -44.17 -11.72
CA LYS A 888 -0.18 -45.08 -10.60
C LYS A 888 0.75 -45.04 -9.37
N GLU A 889 1.78 -44.20 -9.32
CA GLU A 889 2.56 -43.96 -8.08
C GLU A 889 2.11 -42.66 -7.44
N GLU A 890 1.45 -42.72 -6.29
CA GLU A 890 1.13 -41.55 -5.46
C GLU A 890 2.45 -40.99 -4.93
N LEU A 891 2.66 -39.66 -5.14
CA LEU A 891 3.76 -38.94 -4.50
C LEU A 891 3.73 -39.17 -2.99
N SER A 892 4.84 -39.52 -2.38
CA SER A 892 4.95 -39.59 -0.92
C SER A 892 4.60 -38.23 -0.28
N LYS A 893 4.11 -38.25 0.94
CA LYS A 893 3.81 -37.00 1.69
C LYS A 893 5.01 -36.04 1.74
N SER A 894 6.23 -36.58 1.82
CA SER A 894 7.47 -35.78 1.82
C SER A 894 7.70 -35.12 0.47
N GLN A 895 7.50 -35.81 -0.64
CA GLN A 895 7.62 -35.25 -1.98
C GLN A 895 6.56 -34.17 -2.24
N GLN A 896 5.29 -34.41 -1.85
CA GLN A 896 4.22 -33.42 -1.94
C GLN A 896 4.58 -32.15 -1.16
N ALA A 897 5.03 -32.28 0.09
CA ALA A 897 5.48 -31.15 0.90
C ALA A 897 6.66 -30.40 0.26
N GLY A 898 7.59 -31.13 -0.35
CA GLY A 898 8.74 -30.57 -1.04
C GLY A 898 8.36 -29.77 -2.29
N PHE A 899 7.42 -30.29 -3.13
CA PHE A 899 6.88 -29.53 -4.28
C PHE A 899 6.08 -28.30 -3.84
N ILE A 900 5.25 -28.41 -2.82
CA ILE A 900 4.52 -27.28 -2.25
C ILE A 900 5.51 -26.21 -1.78
N TYR A 901 6.55 -26.59 -1.04
CA TYR A 901 7.58 -25.64 -0.61
C TYR A 901 8.27 -24.95 -1.80
N LEU A 902 8.63 -25.69 -2.85
CA LEU A 902 9.21 -25.15 -4.07
C LEU A 902 8.27 -24.14 -4.73
N ILE A 903 6.99 -24.48 -4.88
CA ILE A 903 5.98 -23.59 -5.45
C ILE A 903 5.84 -22.33 -4.60
N LEU A 904 5.79 -22.45 -3.28
CA LEU A 904 5.70 -21.28 -2.40
C LEU A 904 6.92 -20.35 -2.51
N CYS A 905 8.14 -20.93 -2.64
CA CYS A 905 9.37 -20.17 -2.88
C CYS A 905 9.30 -19.41 -4.22
N THR A 906 8.85 -20.09 -5.28
CA THR A 906 8.72 -19.47 -6.61
C THR A 906 7.62 -18.41 -6.64
N VAL A 907 6.47 -18.64 -5.96
CA VAL A 907 5.39 -17.64 -5.83
C VAL A 907 5.92 -16.36 -5.17
N SER A 908 6.67 -16.48 -4.08
CA SER A 908 7.28 -15.34 -3.40
C SER A 908 8.29 -14.61 -4.29
N GLY A 909 9.13 -15.36 -5.01
CA GLY A 909 10.13 -14.80 -5.93
C GLY A 909 9.51 -14.12 -7.15
N VAL A 910 8.51 -14.71 -7.81
CA VAL A 910 7.79 -14.10 -8.93
C VAL A 910 7.08 -12.82 -8.49
N ALA A 911 6.44 -12.82 -7.32
CA ALA A 911 5.80 -11.62 -6.77
C ALA A 911 6.81 -10.49 -6.54
N ALA A 912 7.97 -10.79 -5.95
CA ALA A 912 9.05 -9.83 -5.76
C ALA A 912 9.63 -9.31 -7.08
N GLY A 913 9.79 -10.19 -8.07
CA GLY A 913 10.32 -9.83 -9.40
C GLY A 913 9.38 -8.97 -10.23
N LEU A 914 8.09 -9.26 -10.20
CA LEU A 914 7.07 -8.47 -10.91
C LEU A 914 6.74 -7.15 -10.19
N GLN A 915 7.11 -7.01 -8.91
CA GLN A 915 6.64 -5.90 -8.05
C GLN A 915 5.11 -5.71 -8.18
N ASN A 916 4.41 -6.80 -8.31
CA ASN A 916 2.97 -6.83 -8.47
C ASN A 916 2.43 -8.08 -7.78
N THR A 917 1.68 -7.86 -6.76
CA THR A 917 1.17 -8.93 -5.90
C THR A 917 -0.37 -9.00 -5.94
N GLY A 918 -0.96 -8.33 -6.92
CA GLY A 918 -2.39 -8.39 -7.14
C GLY A 918 -3.06 -7.08 -7.39
#